data_e2e996d6687d3433ef50559c461cf24b
#
_entry.id   e2e996d6687d3433ef50559c461cf24b
#
_cell.length_a   1.000
_cell.length_b   1.000
_cell.length_c   1.000
_cell.angle_alpha   90.00
_cell.angle_beta   90.00
_cell.angle_gamma   90.00
#
_symmetry.space_group_name_H-M   'P 1'
#
loop_
_entity.id
_entity.type
_entity.pdbx_description
1 polymer ?
#
loop_
_entity_poly.entity_id
_entity_poly.type
_entity_poly.pdbx_seq_one_letter_code
_entity_poly.pdbx_strand_id
1 'polypeptide(L)'
;QRQMCIRDSIIAVAVGAILASFSSQAATKFKDSSVLSSGKWVKIKVGETGIYEITGEQLKQFGFSDPKKVKIFGTGGIQTTDNYNKDYTDDLEQVPAMRTGDKLYFYANGLTYEEIRSIDYTTNFDIYRSISKNAYSPASYYFLTDSEDFDARDIETVDTNESNLASIKEWRSNGVVSIWHKNDIVNPTRSGKLFLGEDFSSTKEFEITMSTPGIISGTNVVVNMSAGVKTADSQTVTLSVDGTVLDTKNVSKSADAAVYKLITSFGTTPVTEAMAQAESVTAKVSTSVSLPIAKMNYISVSYKSPLALPADSSQMRWLVKTTKESGLVIGNTTPTTHAWLVFTPNNSPYKIYNTKQYTITTSEGTSCIVPNLGTTAYAEYVIFDTGKQQKQVSFAGNVANQNLHSLATPDMLVITTPKLKAQADRIADFHRQHDGMDVEVVLQDDIFNEFGNGMRDVFAYRQLCKMLYSRNPLKFRYLLLFGSGNYDNRGIFGGDIEETLLTYQTDNSYHSVSSYCSDDYFGVMNDEAVNVEGTNALLNISIGRIPFVSAAEAKTYVDKLLAYMSHKPGKTDTWKSNMLMIGEYGDQYIHTTQTESFIDNFNYEITPKTSDTPEIRTRNDNAVNFNKIYLEPYDNVDNLQATREKLVEDFNVGQNFILFVGHSNISSLTKPTVLMNLQQ
;
A
#
# COMPACT_ATOMS: atom_id res chain seq x y z
N GLN A 1 -43.66 -34.70 5.12
CA GLN A 1 -43.67 -33.84 6.32
C GLN A 1 -42.52 -34.15 7.31
N ARG A 2 -42.07 -35.41 7.47
CA ARG A 2 -40.94 -35.76 8.36
C ARG A 2 -39.55 -35.39 7.81
N GLN A 3 -39.38 -35.31 6.52
CA GLN A 3 -38.08 -34.92 5.90
C GLN A 3 -37.85 -33.39 5.91
N MET A 4 -38.91 -32.56 5.91
CA MET A 4 -38.75 -31.11 6.05
C MET A 4 -38.22 -30.68 7.43
N CYS A 5 -38.71 -31.35 8.51
CA CYS A 5 -38.28 -30.99 9.88
C CYS A 5 -36.80 -31.32 10.18
N ILE A 6 -36.20 -32.32 9.49
CA ILE A 6 -34.80 -32.68 9.67
C ILE A 6 -33.87 -31.68 8.93
N ARG A 7 -34.34 -31.19 7.78
CA ARG A 7 -33.56 -30.21 6.97
C ARG A 7 -33.50 -28.84 7.65
N ASP A 8 -34.62 -28.41 8.24
CA ASP A 8 -34.69 -27.13 8.98
C ASP A 8 -33.90 -27.18 10.29
N SER A 9 -33.87 -28.35 10.96
CA SER A 9 -33.08 -28.56 12.17
C SER A 9 -31.55 -28.57 11.89
N ILE A 10 -31.13 -29.12 10.76
CA ILE A 10 -29.71 -29.12 10.36
C ILE A 10 -29.26 -27.71 9.94
N ILE A 11 -30.15 -26.96 9.25
CA ILE A 11 -29.86 -25.55 8.90
C ILE A 11 -29.81 -24.68 10.15
N ALA A 12 -30.73 -24.87 11.11
CA ALA A 12 -30.73 -24.15 12.38
C ALA A 12 -29.49 -24.46 13.24
N VAL A 13 -29.01 -25.71 13.26
CA VAL A 13 -27.76 -26.10 13.94
C VAL A 13 -26.50 -25.60 13.20
N ALA A 14 -26.52 -25.61 11.87
CA ALA A 14 -25.42 -25.06 11.08
C ALA A 14 -25.33 -23.53 11.21
N VAL A 15 -26.46 -22.82 11.19
CA VAL A 15 -26.48 -21.37 11.42
C VAL A 15 -26.13 -21.04 12.87
N GLY A 16 -26.58 -21.83 13.85
CA GLY A 16 -26.18 -21.69 15.25
C GLY A 16 -24.69 -21.96 15.49
N ALA A 17 -24.09 -22.94 14.82
CA ALA A 17 -22.67 -23.25 14.91
C ALA A 17 -21.81 -22.18 14.20
N ILE A 18 -22.28 -21.60 13.10
CA ILE A 18 -21.64 -20.48 12.41
C ILE A 18 -21.71 -19.22 13.29
N LEU A 19 -22.85 -18.94 13.93
CA LEU A 19 -22.99 -17.82 14.87
C LEU A 19 -22.16 -18.00 16.14
N ALA A 20 -21.94 -19.23 16.61
CA ALA A 20 -21.12 -19.52 17.78
C ALA A 20 -19.61 -19.44 17.50
N SER A 21 -19.18 -19.66 16.25
CA SER A 21 -17.75 -19.49 15.86
C SER A 21 -17.35 -18.03 15.65
N PHE A 22 -18.31 -17.10 15.54
CA PHE A 22 -18.02 -15.65 15.48
C PHE A 22 -17.79 -14.99 16.85
N SER A 23 -17.95 -15.72 17.96
CA SER A 23 -17.96 -15.12 19.31
C SER A 23 -16.64 -15.15 20.08
N SER A 24 -15.50 -15.49 19.47
CA SER A 24 -14.23 -15.56 20.20
C SER A 24 -13.06 -14.71 19.65
N GLN A 25 -13.26 -13.95 18.58
CA GLN A 25 -12.30 -12.89 18.26
C GLN A 25 -12.69 -11.64 19.05
N ALA A 26 -11.74 -11.11 19.85
CA ALA A 26 -11.88 -9.78 20.42
C ALA A 26 -12.12 -8.82 19.24
N ALA A 27 -13.37 -8.42 19.04
CA ALA A 27 -13.73 -7.49 17.98
C ALA A 27 -12.80 -6.26 18.09
N THR A 28 -12.09 -5.91 17.06
CA THR A 28 -11.30 -4.68 17.00
C THR A 28 -12.26 -3.54 17.32
N LYS A 29 -12.05 -2.88 18.46
CA LYS A 29 -12.94 -1.83 18.90
C LYS A 29 -12.58 -0.54 18.20
N PHE A 30 -13.30 -0.23 17.13
CA PHE A 30 -13.22 1.07 16.47
C PHE A 30 -13.79 2.17 17.37
N LYS A 31 -13.25 3.38 17.25
CA LYS A 31 -13.80 4.57 17.92
C LYS A 31 -15.23 4.85 17.42
N ASP A 32 -16.04 5.48 18.27
CA ASP A 32 -17.41 5.85 17.92
C ASP A 32 -17.48 7.22 17.21
N SER A 33 -16.39 7.99 17.24
CA SER A 33 -16.30 9.33 16.63
C SER A 33 -14.86 9.65 16.27
N SER A 34 -14.66 10.27 15.11
CA SER A 34 -13.37 10.78 14.68
C SER A 34 -12.99 12.07 15.40
N VAL A 35 -11.69 12.29 15.56
CA VAL A 35 -11.14 13.58 16.03
C VAL A 35 -11.48 14.72 15.07
N LEU A 36 -11.71 14.41 13.79
CA LEU A 36 -12.08 15.37 12.75
C LEU A 36 -13.54 15.84 12.83
N SER A 37 -14.34 15.33 13.77
CA SER A 37 -15.78 15.65 13.89
C SER A 37 -16.06 17.09 14.25
N SER A 38 -15.11 17.81 14.86
CA SER A 38 -15.25 19.19 15.29
C SER A 38 -13.94 19.95 15.16
N GLY A 39 -14.00 21.26 15.32
CA GLY A 39 -12.83 22.13 15.35
C GLY A 39 -12.35 22.56 13.95
N LYS A 40 -11.25 23.29 13.94
CA LYS A 40 -10.56 23.73 12.74
C LYS A 40 -9.42 22.79 12.44
N TRP A 41 -9.35 22.32 11.20
CA TRP A 41 -8.31 21.39 10.76
C TRP A 41 -7.60 21.88 9.50
N VAL A 42 -6.27 21.80 9.52
CA VAL A 42 -5.41 22.12 8.38
C VAL A 42 -4.54 20.92 8.07
N LYS A 43 -4.58 20.45 6.85
CA LYS A 43 -3.71 19.38 6.34
C LYS A 43 -2.40 20.00 5.85
N ILE A 44 -1.29 19.44 6.28
CA ILE A 44 0.07 19.82 5.87
C ILE A 44 0.78 18.64 5.24
N LYS A 45 1.74 18.95 4.37
CA LYS A 45 2.54 17.97 3.64
C LYS A 45 3.98 18.03 4.13
N VAL A 46 4.59 16.86 4.31
CA VAL A 46 6.01 16.66 4.58
C VAL A 46 6.64 15.81 3.47
N GLY A 47 7.92 16.00 3.21
CA GLY A 47 8.68 15.26 2.20
C GLY A 47 9.37 14.03 2.77
N GLU A 48 10.55 14.23 3.34
CA GLU A 48 11.42 13.17 3.87
C GLU A 48 11.22 12.99 5.38
N THR A 49 11.64 11.84 5.89
CA THR A 49 11.71 11.57 7.34
C THR A 49 12.70 12.50 8.04
N GLY A 50 12.32 13.05 9.20
CA GLY A 50 13.19 13.91 10.01
C GLY A 50 12.45 14.90 10.90
N ILE A 51 13.20 15.88 11.45
CA ILE A 51 12.66 16.96 12.25
C ILE A 51 12.14 18.07 11.33
N TYR A 52 10.92 18.48 11.60
CA TYR A 52 10.25 19.61 10.94
C TYR A 52 10.06 20.76 11.90
N GLU A 53 10.21 21.96 11.37
CA GLU A 53 9.93 23.22 12.04
C GLU A 53 8.70 23.87 11.41
N ILE A 54 7.77 24.35 12.22
CA ILE A 54 6.67 25.21 11.80
C ILE A 54 6.80 26.53 12.54
N THR A 55 7.02 27.60 11.82
CA THR A 55 7.17 28.94 12.42
C THR A 55 5.83 29.57 12.77
N GLY A 56 5.82 30.53 13.71
CA GLY A 56 4.62 31.29 14.04
C GLY A 56 4.04 32.06 12.84
N GLU A 57 4.90 32.49 11.91
CA GLU A 57 4.45 33.09 10.65
C GLU A 57 3.71 32.09 9.77
N GLN A 58 4.24 30.90 9.56
CA GLN A 58 3.56 29.83 8.82
C GLN A 58 2.23 29.44 9.48
N LEU A 59 2.19 29.33 10.82
CA LEU A 59 0.96 29.03 11.54
C LEU A 59 -0.10 30.10 11.33
N LYS A 60 0.29 31.38 11.32
CA LYS A 60 -0.62 32.49 11.00
C LYS A 60 -1.13 32.41 9.55
N GLN A 61 -0.27 32.06 8.59
CA GLN A 61 -0.68 31.85 7.20
C GLN A 61 -1.67 30.68 7.07
N PHE A 62 -1.52 29.64 7.89
CA PHE A 62 -2.47 28.53 7.99
C PHE A 62 -3.74 28.91 8.78
N GLY A 63 -3.78 30.15 9.32
CA GLY A 63 -4.93 30.71 9.99
C GLY A 63 -4.98 30.42 11.48
N PHE A 64 -3.89 30.02 12.13
CA PHE A 64 -3.78 29.86 13.58
C PHE A 64 -3.22 31.13 14.21
N SER A 65 -3.90 31.63 15.23
CA SER A 65 -3.51 32.90 15.91
C SER A 65 -2.47 32.70 17.01
N ASP A 66 -2.51 31.54 17.68
CA ASP A 66 -1.64 31.23 18.81
C ASP A 66 -0.88 29.92 18.56
N PRO A 67 0.43 29.99 18.26
CA PRO A 67 1.28 28.80 18.05
C PRO A 67 1.27 27.82 19.23
N LYS A 68 1.07 28.32 20.46
CA LYS A 68 1.08 27.48 21.66
C LYS A 68 -0.13 26.55 21.75
N LYS A 69 -1.24 26.93 21.11
CA LYS A 69 -2.48 26.13 21.09
C LYS A 69 -2.48 25.05 19.97
N VAL A 70 -1.55 25.11 19.03
CA VAL A 70 -1.56 24.20 17.88
C VAL A 70 -1.07 22.81 18.27
N LYS A 71 -1.81 21.79 17.89
CA LYS A 71 -1.55 20.36 18.05
C LYS A 71 -1.35 19.74 16.68
N ILE A 72 -0.58 18.65 16.63
CA ILE A 72 -0.22 17.93 15.40
C ILE A 72 -0.75 16.52 15.50
N PHE A 73 -1.43 16.04 14.46
CA PHE A 73 -2.00 14.70 14.38
C PHE A 73 -1.52 13.96 13.12
N GLY A 74 -1.45 12.64 13.20
CA GLY A 74 -1.09 11.73 12.10
C GLY A 74 0.18 10.96 12.37
N THR A 75 0.40 9.88 11.62
CA THR A 75 1.59 9.01 11.74
C THR A 75 2.57 9.15 10.58
N GLY A 76 2.20 9.93 9.55
CA GLY A 76 3.02 10.18 8.37
C GLY A 76 2.95 9.09 7.31
N GLY A 77 3.84 9.19 6.33
CA GLY A 77 3.76 8.56 5.02
C GLY A 77 4.21 7.11 4.90
N ILE A 78 4.55 6.44 5.98
CA ILE A 78 4.86 5.01 5.92
C ILE A 78 3.57 4.28 5.56
N GLN A 79 3.61 3.52 4.45
CA GLN A 79 2.46 2.73 4.02
C GLN A 79 2.05 1.77 5.13
N THR A 80 0.77 1.76 5.44
CA THR A 80 0.20 0.72 6.29
C THR A 80 0.39 -0.64 5.63
N THR A 81 0.66 -1.67 6.40
CA THR A 81 0.85 -3.01 5.84
C THR A 81 -0.42 -3.50 5.14
N ASP A 82 -0.28 -4.16 4.00
CA ASP A 82 -1.39 -4.83 3.33
C ASP A 82 -1.83 -6.11 4.07
N ASN A 83 -1.08 -6.54 5.08
CA ASN A 83 -1.42 -7.72 5.86
C ASN A 83 -2.62 -7.44 6.75
N TYR A 84 -3.62 -8.29 6.67
CA TYR A 84 -4.86 -8.18 7.42
C TYR A 84 -4.70 -8.24 8.93
N ASN A 85 -3.63 -8.89 9.42
CA ASN A 85 -3.40 -9.21 10.82
C ASN A 85 -2.41 -8.29 11.54
N LYS A 86 -2.08 -7.13 10.97
CA LYS A 86 -1.15 -6.19 11.60
C LYS A 86 -1.89 -5.09 12.34
N ASP A 87 -1.23 -4.57 13.37
CA ASP A 87 -1.69 -3.40 14.11
C ASP A 87 -1.84 -2.20 13.19
N TYR A 88 -2.90 -1.45 13.38
CA TYR A 88 -3.19 -0.22 12.65
C TYR A 88 -3.65 0.88 13.63
N THR A 89 -3.61 2.11 13.16
CA THR A 89 -4.17 3.26 13.84
C THR A 89 -5.60 3.47 13.35
N ASP A 90 -6.56 3.42 14.26
CA ASP A 90 -7.98 3.50 13.93
C ASP A 90 -8.38 4.89 13.41
N ASP A 91 -7.86 5.95 14.04
CA ASP A 91 -8.12 7.35 13.70
C ASP A 91 -6.83 8.14 13.90
N LEU A 92 -6.80 9.40 13.53
CA LEU A 92 -5.63 10.25 13.72
C LEU A 92 -5.20 10.31 15.20
N GLU A 93 -3.91 10.11 15.42
CA GLU A 93 -3.28 10.20 16.74
C GLU A 93 -2.41 11.44 16.86
N GLN A 94 -2.39 12.02 18.06
CA GLN A 94 -1.61 13.23 18.31
C GLN A 94 -0.12 12.89 18.42
N VAL A 95 0.70 13.64 17.69
CA VAL A 95 2.15 13.58 17.71
C VAL A 95 2.71 14.52 18.77
N PRO A 96 3.69 14.09 19.59
CA PRO A 96 4.35 14.98 20.53
C PRO A 96 5.18 16.03 19.79
N ALA A 97 5.18 17.25 20.30
CA ALA A 97 5.92 18.37 19.72
C ALA A 97 6.70 19.13 20.78
N MET A 98 7.86 19.68 20.40
CA MET A 98 8.58 20.65 21.21
C MET A 98 8.16 22.06 20.80
N ARG A 99 7.89 22.91 21.80
CA ARG A 99 7.52 24.32 21.61
C ARG A 99 8.64 25.21 22.13
N THR A 100 9.16 26.07 21.27
CA THR A 100 10.22 27.01 21.62
C THR A 100 9.90 28.37 20.99
N GLY A 101 9.59 29.37 21.84
CA GLY A 101 9.12 30.66 21.36
C GLY A 101 7.78 30.55 20.63
N ASP A 102 7.77 30.93 19.35
CA ASP A 102 6.63 30.81 18.44
C ASP A 102 6.75 29.66 17.45
N LYS A 103 7.73 28.78 17.66
CA LYS A 103 8.03 27.66 16.77
C LYS A 103 7.58 26.33 17.35
N LEU A 104 7.14 25.43 16.48
CA LEU A 104 6.84 24.03 16.77
C LEU A 104 7.87 23.15 16.07
N TYR A 105 8.40 22.15 16.76
CA TYR A 105 9.26 21.12 16.22
C TYR A 105 8.63 19.74 16.46
N PHE A 106 8.63 18.91 15.45
CA PHE A 106 8.13 17.53 15.56
C PHE A 106 8.91 16.61 14.63
N TYR A 107 8.93 15.31 14.96
CA TYR A 107 9.48 14.29 14.08
C TYR A 107 8.40 13.79 13.15
N ALA A 108 8.71 13.74 11.85
CA ALA A 108 7.78 13.28 10.84
C ALA A 108 8.36 12.15 10.00
N ASN A 109 7.51 11.19 9.64
CA ASN A 109 7.81 10.15 8.66
C ASN A 109 7.49 10.64 7.24
N GLY A 110 8.45 10.49 6.32
CA GLY A 110 8.23 10.62 4.88
C GLY A 110 7.61 9.36 4.28
N LEU A 111 7.63 9.26 2.95
CA LEU A 111 7.05 8.14 2.20
C LEU A 111 7.93 6.88 2.17
N THR A 112 9.16 6.97 2.64
CA THR A 112 10.13 5.87 2.56
C THR A 112 10.16 5.09 3.85
N TYR A 113 9.97 3.79 3.73
CA TYR A 113 10.17 2.84 4.81
C TYR A 113 11.55 2.22 4.72
N GLU A 114 12.28 2.26 5.82
CA GLU A 114 13.65 1.79 5.96
C GLU A 114 13.66 0.58 6.91
N GLU A 115 13.71 -0.63 6.37
CA GLU A 115 13.77 -1.84 7.19
C GLU A 115 15.21 -2.15 7.59
N ILE A 116 15.46 -2.24 8.89
CA ILE A 116 16.78 -2.56 9.44
C ILE A 116 17.04 -4.05 9.29
N ARG A 117 18.18 -4.38 8.68
CA ARG A 117 18.70 -5.74 8.50
C ARG A 117 20.09 -5.86 9.11
N SER A 118 20.47 -7.06 9.55
CA SER A 118 21.79 -7.36 10.10
C SER A 118 22.46 -8.46 9.28
N ILE A 119 23.76 -8.33 9.06
CA ILE A 119 24.58 -9.32 8.33
C ILE A 119 24.99 -10.47 9.27
N ASP A 120 25.39 -10.13 10.50
CA ASP A 120 25.80 -11.12 11.50
C ASP A 120 25.26 -10.77 12.89
N TYR A 121 24.62 -11.73 13.51
CA TYR A 121 24.05 -11.59 14.87
C TYR A 121 25.05 -11.85 15.98
N THR A 122 26.27 -12.35 15.69
CA THR A 122 27.16 -12.90 16.71
C THR A 122 28.39 -12.08 17.08
N THR A 123 29.05 -11.36 16.16
CA THR A 123 30.36 -10.78 16.46
C THR A 123 30.63 -9.33 16.07
N ASN A 124 30.21 -8.86 14.90
CA ASN A 124 30.32 -7.45 14.47
C ASN A 124 29.12 -7.10 13.62
N PHE A 125 28.16 -6.41 14.23
CA PHE A 125 26.92 -6.07 13.56
C PHE A 125 27.16 -5.02 12.48
N ASP A 126 27.37 -5.48 11.24
CA ASP A 126 27.20 -4.65 10.07
C ASP A 126 25.70 -4.61 9.75
N ILE A 127 25.11 -3.43 9.87
CA ILE A 127 23.69 -3.19 9.66
C ILE A 127 23.52 -2.50 8.32
N TYR A 128 22.51 -2.91 7.60
CA TYR A 128 22.06 -2.23 6.38
C TYR A 128 20.55 -2.03 6.41
N ARG A 129 20.05 -1.18 5.50
CA ARG A 129 18.61 -0.94 5.35
C ARG A 129 18.13 -1.39 3.98
N SER A 130 17.02 -2.11 3.97
CA SER A 130 16.20 -2.32 2.77
C SER A 130 15.23 -1.16 2.64
N ILE A 131 15.06 -0.68 1.41
CA ILE A 131 14.31 0.56 1.13
C ILE A 131 13.05 0.23 0.33
N SER A 132 11.91 0.69 0.81
CA SER A 132 10.66 0.70 0.07
C SER A 132 9.96 2.06 0.17
N LYS A 133 9.16 2.41 -0.82
CA LYS A 133 8.32 3.62 -0.79
C LYS A 133 6.86 3.26 -0.70
N ASN A 134 6.07 4.15 -0.11
CA ASN A 134 4.62 4.07 -0.16
C ASN A 134 4.16 3.94 -1.62
N ALA A 135 3.40 2.89 -1.91
CA ALA A 135 2.98 2.56 -3.28
C ALA A 135 1.74 3.34 -3.75
N TYR A 136 0.99 3.93 -2.82
CA TYR A 136 -0.31 4.51 -3.09
C TYR A 136 -0.36 6.03 -2.93
N SER A 137 0.43 6.61 -2.02
CA SER A 137 0.39 8.03 -1.73
C SER A 137 1.55 8.79 -2.38
N PRO A 138 1.29 9.96 -3.02
CA PRO A 138 2.33 10.82 -3.58
C PRO A 138 3.04 11.66 -2.52
N ALA A 139 2.47 11.78 -1.32
CA ALA A 139 2.99 12.62 -0.24
C ALA A 139 2.62 12.08 1.12
N SER A 140 3.39 12.47 2.12
CA SER A 140 3.12 12.24 3.54
C SER A 140 2.38 13.43 4.13
N TYR A 141 1.38 13.18 4.98
CA TYR A 141 0.52 14.22 5.53
C TYR A 141 0.45 14.17 7.05
N TYR A 142 0.20 15.34 7.64
CA TYR A 142 -0.16 15.57 9.04
C TYR A 142 -1.27 16.59 9.11
N PHE A 143 -1.92 16.70 10.27
CA PHE A 143 -3.03 17.59 10.50
C PHE A 143 -2.74 18.51 11.68
N LEU A 144 -3.09 19.77 11.55
CA LEU A 144 -2.95 20.78 12.58
C LEU A 144 -4.32 21.21 13.06
N THR A 145 -4.45 21.43 14.38
CA THR A 145 -5.66 22.00 14.99
C THR A 145 -5.29 22.84 16.22
N ASP A 146 -6.06 23.87 16.50
CA ASP A 146 -6.02 24.63 17.75
C ASP A 146 -7.23 24.36 18.65
N SER A 147 -8.05 23.33 18.31
CA SER A 147 -9.24 22.96 19.09
C SER A 147 -8.91 22.76 20.58
N GLU A 148 -9.77 23.29 21.44
CA GLU A 148 -9.66 23.12 22.89
C GLU A 148 -10.14 21.73 23.36
N ASP A 149 -10.67 20.90 22.46
CA ASP A 149 -11.05 19.51 22.76
C ASP A 149 -9.84 18.60 23.05
N PHE A 150 -8.63 19.07 22.73
CA PHE A 150 -7.40 18.33 22.94
C PHE A 150 -6.38 19.12 23.75
N ASP A 151 -5.75 18.45 24.73
CA ASP A 151 -4.59 19.01 25.41
C ASP A 151 -3.36 19.00 24.49
N ALA A 152 -2.48 19.97 24.66
CA ALA A 152 -1.22 19.98 23.93
C ALA A 152 -0.32 18.84 24.43
N ARG A 153 0.15 18.00 23.50
CA ARG A 153 1.09 16.94 23.80
C ARG A 153 2.51 17.42 23.58
N ASP A 154 3.18 17.76 24.66
CA ASP A 154 4.60 18.09 24.61
C ASP A 154 5.43 16.80 24.58
N ILE A 155 6.64 16.91 23.97
CA ILE A 155 7.56 15.78 23.94
C ILE A 155 8.03 15.47 25.37
N GLU A 156 7.99 14.18 25.74
CA GLU A 156 8.52 13.73 27.03
C GLU A 156 10.03 13.98 27.09
N THR A 157 10.47 14.71 28.13
CA THR A 157 11.89 14.95 28.38
C THR A 157 12.41 13.96 29.43
N VAL A 158 13.49 13.27 29.09
CA VAL A 158 14.22 12.37 29.98
C VAL A 158 15.49 13.07 30.42
N ASP A 159 15.60 13.31 31.73
CA ASP A 159 16.77 14.00 32.30
C ASP A 159 17.95 13.04 32.45
N THR A 160 19.11 13.53 32.04
CA THR A 160 20.41 12.93 32.33
C THR A 160 20.94 13.54 33.62
N ASN A 161 20.83 12.82 34.72
CA ASN A 161 21.27 13.28 36.04
C ASN A 161 22.49 12.49 36.56
N GLU A 162 23.12 12.95 37.67
CA GLU A 162 24.32 12.34 38.23
C GLU A 162 24.13 10.87 38.60
N SER A 163 22.96 10.47 39.13
CA SER A 163 22.69 9.08 39.46
C SER A 163 22.61 8.18 38.23
N ASN A 164 22.06 8.69 37.12
CA ASN A 164 22.02 8.00 35.84
C ASN A 164 23.43 7.91 35.23
N LEU A 165 24.24 8.96 35.32
CA LEU A 165 25.61 8.97 34.83
C LEU A 165 26.47 7.91 35.58
N ALA A 166 26.32 7.81 36.90
CA ALA A 166 27.07 6.84 37.72
C ALA A 166 26.75 5.36 37.37
N SER A 167 25.64 5.10 36.74
CA SER A 167 25.24 3.75 36.28
C SER A 167 25.87 3.31 34.97
N ILE A 168 26.49 4.24 34.22
CA ILE A 168 27.01 3.99 32.88
C ILE A 168 28.35 3.27 32.93
N LYS A 169 28.44 2.14 32.26
CA LYS A 169 29.67 1.35 32.11
C LYS A 169 30.27 1.45 30.72
N GLU A 170 29.51 1.83 29.75
CA GLU A 170 29.93 1.90 28.35
C GLU A 170 29.46 3.19 27.66
N TRP A 171 30.40 3.93 27.13
CA TRP A 171 30.13 5.16 26.38
C TRP A 171 30.23 4.92 24.89
N ARG A 172 29.20 5.31 24.15
CA ARG A 172 29.10 5.23 22.69
C ARG A 172 29.27 6.62 22.10
N SER A 173 30.29 6.81 21.26
CA SER A 173 30.56 8.08 20.57
C SER A 173 30.28 8.02 19.07
N ASN A 174 29.81 6.89 18.56
CA ASN A 174 29.46 6.70 17.16
C ASN A 174 28.21 5.85 16.99
N GLY A 175 27.60 5.97 15.82
CA GLY A 175 26.45 5.17 15.43
C GLY A 175 26.46 4.87 13.93
N VAL A 176 25.52 4.09 13.47
CA VAL A 176 25.35 3.77 12.04
C VAL A 176 24.42 4.79 11.41
N VAL A 177 24.92 5.42 10.36
CA VAL A 177 24.15 6.27 9.45
C VAL A 177 23.81 5.46 8.21
N SER A 178 22.60 5.61 7.70
CA SER A 178 22.22 5.01 6.43
C SER A 178 21.68 6.08 5.50
N ILE A 179 22.18 6.07 4.27
CA ILE A 179 21.74 6.91 3.17
C ILE A 179 21.33 5.99 2.02
N TRP A 180 20.48 6.48 1.14
CA TRP A 180 19.97 5.66 0.05
C TRP A 180 19.59 6.49 -1.17
N HIS A 181 19.61 5.84 -2.32
CA HIS A 181 19.11 6.35 -3.58
C HIS A 181 18.01 5.42 -4.10
N LYS A 182 16.84 5.97 -4.40
CA LYS A 182 15.71 5.27 -5.01
C LYS A 182 14.87 6.26 -5.80
N ASN A 183 14.84 6.06 -7.10
CA ASN A 183 13.90 6.72 -7.99
C ASN A 183 12.84 5.74 -8.46
N ASP A 184 11.63 6.23 -8.65
CA ASP A 184 10.53 5.48 -9.22
C ASP A 184 10.18 6.13 -10.56
N ILE A 185 10.59 5.50 -11.67
CA ILE A 185 10.50 6.06 -13.02
C ILE A 185 9.58 5.23 -13.91
N VAL A 186 9.56 3.90 -13.73
CA VAL A 186 8.81 3.00 -14.60
C VAL A 186 8.22 1.82 -13.83
N ASN A 187 7.00 1.43 -14.18
CA ASN A 187 6.42 0.14 -13.83
C ASN A 187 6.34 -0.70 -15.10
N PRO A 188 7.19 -1.70 -15.31
CA PRO A 188 7.29 -2.44 -16.57
C PRO A 188 6.06 -3.25 -16.96
N THR A 189 5.29 -3.71 -15.99
CA THR A 189 4.05 -4.47 -16.21
C THR A 189 2.81 -3.60 -16.31
N ARG A 190 2.91 -2.31 -15.95
CA ARG A 190 1.77 -1.40 -15.73
C ARG A 190 0.75 -1.99 -14.76
N SER A 191 1.25 -2.70 -13.76
CA SER A 191 0.48 -3.35 -12.69
C SER A 191 1.41 -3.62 -11.51
N GLY A 192 0.85 -3.80 -10.30
CA GLY A 192 1.61 -4.05 -9.08
C GLY A 192 2.25 -2.78 -8.49
N LYS A 193 2.77 -2.92 -7.28
CA LYS A 193 3.24 -1.79 -6.45
C LYS A 193 4.66 -1.33 -6.75
N LEU A 194 5.50 -2.16 -7.39
CA LEU A 194 6.92 -1.87 -7.54
C LEU A 194 7.20 -1.04 -8.78
N PHE A 195 7.85 0.08 -8.56
CA PHE A 195 8.43 0.91 -9.61
C PHE A 195 9.95 0.80 -9.58
N LEU A 196 10.57 0.82 -10.76
CA LEU A 196 12.01 0.83 -10.94
C LEU A 196 12.48 2.22 -11.39
N GLY A 197 13.75 2.48 -11.14
CA GLY A 197 14.42 3.72 -11.46
C GLY A 197 15.19 3.67 -12.77
N GLU A 198 16.43 4.11 -12.70
CA GLU A 198 17.32 4.36 -13.82
C GLU A 198 17.57 3.11 -14.65
N ASP A 199 17.51 3.30 -15.97
CA ASP A 199 17.81 2.27 -16.96
C ASP A 199 19.31 2.25 -17.27
N PHE A 200 19.97 1.14 -16.95
CA PHE A 200 21.38 0.93 -17.30
C PHE A 200 21.59 -0.24 -18.28
N SER A 201 20.56 -0.55 -19.07
CA SER A 201 20.59 -1.64 -20.05
C SER A 201 21.67 -1.43 -21.12
N SER A 202 21.84 -0.19 -21.61
CA SER A 202 22.81 0.15 -22.66
C SER A 202 24.23 0.29 -22.13
N THR A 203 24.38 0.91 -20.96
CA THR A 203 25.68 1.13 -20.33
C THR A 203 26.21 -0.12 -19.65
N LYS A 204 25.32 -1.03 -19.27
CA LYS A 204 25.58 -2.23 -18.45
C LYS A 204 26.10 -1.91 -17.05
N GLU A 205 26.13 -0.64 -16.68
CA GLU A 205 26.62 -0.16 -15.40
C GLU A 205 25.75 1.00 -14.91
N PHE A 206 25.43 0.95 -13.62
CA PHE A 206 24.90 2.07 -12.85
C PHE A 206 25.90 2.39 -11.76
N GLU A 207 26.33 3.65 -11.71
CA GLU A 207 27.31 4.13 -10.72
C GLU A 207 26.77 5.38 -10.05
N ILE A 208 26.94 5.46 -8.74
CA ILE A 208 26.53 6.60 -7.93
C ILE A 208 27.52 6.87 -6.80
N THR A 209 27.96 8.12 -6.68
CA THR A 209 28.72 8.59 -5.53
C THR A 209 27.79 9.19 -4.50
N MET A 210 27.84 8.70 -3.28
CA MET A 210 27.00 9.10 -2.17
C MET A 210 27.83 9.76 -1.08
N SER A 211 27.38 10.94 -0.59
CA SER A 211 28.05 11.65 0.50
C SER A 211 27.88 10.89 1.81
N THR A 212 28.98 10.67 2.51
CA THR A 212 29.06 9.93 3.79
C THR A 212 29.77 10.76 4.87
N PRO A 213 29.18 11.89 5.31
CA PRO A 213 29.84 12.81 6.23
C PRO A 213 30.25 12.13 7.52
N GLY A 214 31.49 12.35 7.92
CA GLY A 214 32.08 11.78 9.13
C GLY A 214 32.29 10.26 9.09
N ILE A 215 32.34 9.64 7.92
CA ILE A 215 32.65 8.20 7.80
C ILE A 215 34.01 7.87 8.43
N ILE A 216 34.03 6.84 9.29
CA ILE A 216 35.21 6.51 10.10
C ILE A 216 36.10 5.49 9.37
N SER A 217 37.35 5.85 9.10
CA SER A 217 38.38 4.97 8.51
C SER A 217 38.60 3.72 9.38
N GLY A 218 38.85 2.58 8.74
CA GLY A 218 39.08 1.30 9.41
C GLY A 218 37.82 0.63 9.97
N THR A 219 36.64 1.28 9.86
CA THR A 219 35.35 0.61 10.09
C THR A 219 34.84 -0.02 8.78
N ASN A 220 33.68 -0.68 8.81
CA ASN A 220 33.07 -1.20 7.59
C ASN A 220 32.00 -0.24 7.03
N VAL A 221 31.96 -0.14 5.70
CA VAL A 221 30.78 0.32 4.96
C VAL A 221 30.00 -0.90 4.46
N VAL A 222 28.69 -0.87 4.59
CA VAL A 222 27.79 -1.90 4.07
C VAL A 222 26.98 -1.29 2.94
N VAL A 223 26.97 -1.94 1.78
CA VAL A 223 26.16 -1.52 0.64
C VAL A 223 25.16 -2.62 0.32
N ASN A 224 23.90 -2.22 0.16
CA ASN A 224 22.80 -3.08 -0.24
C ASN A 224 22.11 -2.51 -1.47
N MET A 225 21.80 -3.35 -2.44
CA MET A 225 21.11 -2.93 -3.66
C MET A 225 20.00 -3.87 -4.07
N SER A 226 19.06 -3.35 -4.84
CA SER A 226 18.06 -4.10 -5.58
C SER A 226 17.97 -3.57 -7.01
N ALA A 227 17.90 -4.48 -7.99
CA ALA A 227 17.76 -4.15 -9.41
C ALA A 227 16.85 -5.15 -10.12
N GLY A 228 16.05 -4.68 -11.08
CA GLY A 228 15.27 -5.52 -11.99
C GLY A 228 16.11 -5.86 -13.23
N VAL A 229 16.28 -7.16 -13.52
CA VAL A 229 17.08 -7.62 -14.66
C VAL A 229 16.33 -8.67 -15.46
N LYS A 230 16.27 -8.51 -16.79
CA LYS A 230 15.79 -9.53 -17.74
C LYS A 230 16.92 -9.96 -18.65
N THR A 231 17.03 -11.26 -18.91
CA THR A 231 18.09 -11.81 -19.75
C THR A 231 17.60 -13.01 -20.55
N ALA A 232 18.11 -13.12 -21.79
CA ALA A 232 17.89 -14.27 -22.65
C ALA A 232 18.79 -15.45 -22.28
N ASP A 233 19.96 -15.20 -21.64
CA ASP A 233 20.95 -16.18 -21.24
C ASP A 233 21.36 -15.99 -19.78
N SER A 234 22.07 -16.96 -19.21
CA SER A 234 22.64 -16.81 -17.88
C SER A 234 23.69 -15.72 -17.85
N GLN A 235 23.63 -14.86 -16.81
CA GLN A 235 24.54 -13.72 -16.65
C GLN A 235 24.88 -13.49 -15.18
N THR A 236 25.76 -12.50 -14.93
CA THR A 236 26.08 -12.05 -13.58
C THR A 236 25.65 -10.60 -13.38
N VAL A 237 25.25 -10.30 -12.15
CA VAL A 237 25.09 -8.93 -11.63
C VAL A 237 26.09 -8.77 -10.51
N THR A 238 26.94 -7.76 -10.61
CA THR A 238 28.05 -7.51 -9.67
C THR A 238 27.83 -6.19 -8.96
N LEU A 239 27.95 -6.20 -7.63
CA LEU A 239 27.98 -5.03 -6.77
C LEU A 239 29.45 -4.75 -6.39
N SER A 240 29.89 -3.53 -6.58
CA SER A 240 31.23 -3.07 -6.16
C SER A 240 31.17 -1.69 -5.50
N VAL A 241 32.20 -1.38 -4.71
CA VAL A 241 32.38 -0.10 -4.02
C VAL A 241 33.83 0.35 -4.24
N ASP A 242 34.02 1.55 -4.77
CA ASP A 242 35.31 2.14 -5.06
C ASP A 242 36.29 1.14 -5.73
N GLY A 243 35.77 0.39 -6.71
CA GLY A 243 36.49 -0.64 -7.46
C GLY A 243 36.59 -2.01 -6.78
N THR A 244 36.23 -2.14 -5.51
CA THR A 244 36.24 -3.43 -4.79
C THR A 244 34.92 -4.17 -5.02
N VAL A 245 34.99 -5.39 -5.57
CA VAL A 245 33.81 -6.26 -5.73
C VAL A 245 33.35 -6.78 -4.37
N LEU A 246 32.09 -6.52 -4.03
CA LEU A 246 31.47 -6.96 -2.79
C LEU A 246 30.70 -8.27 -2.95
N ASP A 247 29.97 -8.42 -4.06
CA ASP A 247 29.14 -9.60 -4.33
C ASP A 247 28.89 -9.75 -5.83
N THR A 248 28.70 -10.99 -6.27
CA THR A 248 28.33 -11.33 -7.65
C THR A 248 27.22 -12.37 -7.62
N LYS A 249 26.06 -12.02 -8.20
CA LYS A 249 24.90 -12.91 -8.31
C LYS A 249 24.78 -13.49 -9.72
N ASN A 250 24.60 -14.79 -9.80
CA ASN A 250 24.24 -15.46 -11.05
C ASN A 250 22.73 -15.31 -11.31
N VAL A 251 22.40 -14.81 -12.49
CA VAL A 251 21.02 -14.64 -12.96
C VAL A 251 20.77 -15.57 -14.10
N SER A 252 19.96 -16.59 -13.88
CA SER A 252 19.54 -17.55 -14.94
C SER A 252 18.62 -16.87 -15.95
N LYS A 253 18.54 -17.44 -17.17
CA LYS A 253 17.57 -17.06 -18.21
C LYS A 253 16.19 -16.73 -17.61
N SER A 254 15.60 -15.63 -18.04
CA SER A 254 14.25 -15.24 -17.64
C SER A 254 13.20 -16.10 -18.36
N ALA A 255 12.13 -16.48 -17.67
CA ALA A 255 10.97 -17.11 -18.30
C ALA A 255 10.29 -16.14 -19.28
N ASP A 256 9.58 -16.66 -20.28
CA ASP A 256 8.93 -15.82 -21.30
C ASP A 256 7.91 -14.82 -20.72
N ALA A 257 7.15 -15.24 -19.73
CA ALA A 257 6.19 -14.38 -19.03
C ALA A 257 6.86 -13.41 -18.01
N ALA A 258 8.13 -13.60 -17.67
CA ALA A 258 8.85 -12.68 -16.79
C ALA A 258 9.25 -11.43 -17.56
N VAL A 259 8.84 -10.24 -17.06
CA VAL A 259 9.31 -8.95 -17.60
C VAL A 259 10.73 -8.68 -17.12
N TYR A 260 11.02 -9.02 -15.86
CA TYR A 260 12.37 -9.02 -15.26
C TYR A 260 12.40 -9.89 -14.00
N LYS A 261 13.60 -10.13 -13.48
CA LYS A 261 13.84 -10.72 -12.15
C LYS A 261 14.36 -9.64 -11.23
N LEU A 262 13.84 -9.58 -10.01
CA LEU A 262 14.37 -8.70 -8.98
C LEU A 262 15.59 -9.38 -8.35
N ILE A 263 16.74 -8.73 -8.46
CA ILE A 263 18.01 -9.17 -7.88
C ILE A 263 18.31 -8.28 -6.69
N THR A 264 18.59 -8.89 -5.55
CA THR A 264 19.09 -8.21 -4.36
C THR A 264 20.50 -8.68 -4.06
N SER A 265 21.37 -7.77 -3.69
CA SER A 265 22.75 -8.06 -3.31
C SER A 265 23.19 -7.10 -2.22
N PHE A 266 24.02 -7.59 -1.31
CA PHE A 266 24.67 -6.76 -0.30
C PHE A 266 26.09 -7.25 -0.07
N GLY A 267 26.92 -6.36 0.46
CA GLY A 267 28.27 -6.70 0.85
C GLY A 267 28.90 -5.61 1.71
N THR A 268 30.04 -5.92 2.25
CA THR A 268 30.78 -5.05 3.16
C THR A 268 32.23 -4.94 2.72
N THR A 269 32.81 -3.76 2.93
CA THR A 269 34.25 -3.51 2.72
C THR A 269 34.77 -2.55 3.78
N PRO A 270 36.04 -2.65 4.19
CA PRO A 270 36.64 -1.65 5.06
C PRO A 270 36.64 -0.25 4.44
N VAL A 271 36.35 0.75 5.24
CA VAL A 271 36.48 2.16 4.87
C VAL A 271 37.94 2.51 4.77
N THR A 272 38.38 2.93 3.59
CA THR A 272 39.77 3.37 3.34
C THR A 272 39.99 4.81 3.82
N GLU A 273 41.24 5.21 4.00
CA GLU A 273 41.59 6.61 4.28
C GLU A 273 41.10 7.55 3.17
N ALA A 274 41.14 7.11 1.90
CA ALA A 274 40.62 7.89 0.78
C ALA A 274 39.13 8.16 0.87
N MET A 275 38.33 7.13 1.19
CA MET A 275 36.89 7.28 1.43
C MET A 275 36.62 8.24 2.61
N ALA A 276 37.39 8.10 3.70
CA ALA A 276 37.22 8.95 4.87
C ALA A 276 37.59 10.41 4.61
N GLN A 277 38.65 10.66 3.85
CA GLN A 277 39.05 12.02 3.46
C GLN A 277 38.07 12.67 2.46
N ALA A 278 37.51 11.87 1.54
CA ALA A 278 36.53 12.33 0.56
C ALA A 278 35.12 12.46 1.13
N GLU A 279 34.87 11.88 2.31
CA GLU A 279 33.54 11.76 2.90
C GLU A 279 32.49 11.28 1.87
N SER A 280 32.86 10.31 1.06
CA SER A 280 32.03 9.76 -0.01
C SER A 280 32.35 8.30 -0.30
N VAL A 281 31.34 7.60 -0.82
CA VAL A 281 31.43 6.20 -1.26
C VAL A 281 30.80 6.12 -2.65
N THR A 282 31.55 5.52 -3.60
CA THR A 282 31.06 5.27 -4.96
C THR A 282 30.62 3.81 -5.08
N ALA A 283 29.32 3.59 -5.22
CA ALA A 283 28.74 2.28 -5.42
C ALA A 283 28.40 2.06 -6.89
N LYS A 284 28.74 0.87 -7.41
CA LYS A 284 28.49 0.47 -8.79
C LYS A 284 27.78 -0.87 -8.86
N VAL A 285 26.77 -0.95 -9.73
CA VAL A 285 26.10 -2.18 -10.12
C VAL A 285 26.37 -2.41 -11.61
N SER A 286 26.90 -3.58 -11.96
CA SER A 286 27.20 -3.93 -13.34
C SER A 286 26.62 -5.29 -13.74
N THR A 287 26.40 -5.49 -15.05
CA THR A 287 25.90 -6.75 -15.63
C THR A 287 26.78 -7.24 -16.77
N SER A 288 26.99 -8.55 -16.84
CA SER A 288 27.89 -9.18 -17.83
C SER A 288 27.29 -9.35 -19.22
N VAL A 289 25.99 -9.12 -19.42
CA VAL A 289 25.27 -9.48 -20.65
C VAL A 289 25.28 -8.42 -21.72
N SER A 290 25.16 -8.86 -22.98
CA SER A 290 25.23 -7.99 -24.16
C SER A 290 23.96 -7.22 -24.48
N LEU A 291 22.79 -7.63 -23.99
CA LEU A 291 21.48 -6.96 -24.20
C LEU A 291 20.54 -7.19 -23.00
N PRO A 292 20.90 -6.75 -21.79
CA PRO A 292 20.01 -6.86 -20.65
C PRO A 292 18.91 -5.81 -20.73
N ILE A 293 17.74 -6.09 -20.11
CA ILE A 293 16.94 -5.01 -19.54
C ILE A 293 17.39 -4.93 -18.08
N ALA A 294 17.96 -3.82 -17.69
CA ALA A 294 18.52 -3.62 -16.35
C ALA A 294 18.12 -2.24 -15.81
N LYS A 295 17.41 -2.23 -14.68
CA LYS A 295 16.91 -1.01 -14.04
C LYS A 295 17.17 -1.06 -12.54
N MET A 296 17.62 0.05 -11.98
CA MET A 296 17.79 0.17 -10.53
C MET A 296 16.41 0.13 -9.83
N ASN A 297 16.36 -0.47 -8.66
CA ASN A 297 15.29 -0.30 -7.71
C ASN A 297 15.74 0.65 -6.59
N TYR A 298 16.78 0.27 -5.88
CA TYR A 298 17.43 1.15 -4.91
C TYR A 298 18.87 0.71 -4.66
N ILE A 299 19.64 1.62 -4.08
CA ILE A 299 20.93 1.35 -3.46
C ILE A 299 21.00 2.07 -2.13
N SER A 300 21.49 1.41 -1.08
CA SER A 300 21.68 1.98 0.24
C SER A 300 23.09 1.75 0.74
N VAL A 301 23.63 2.75 1.43
CA VAL A 301 24.94 2.73 2.05
C VAL A 301 24.80 2.98 3.54
N SER A 302 25.31 2.07 4.35
CA SER A 302 25.33 2.19 5.80
C SER A 302 26.77 2.22 6.30
N TYR A 303 27.10 3.19 7.14
CA TYR A 303 28.45 3.44 7.62
C TYR A 303 28.45 3.95 9.06
N LYS A 304 29.60 3.83 9.75
CA LYS A 304 29.78 4.40 11.09
C LYS A 304 30.25 5.84 11.00
N SER A 305 29.61 6.70 11.81
CA SER A 305 29.96 8.13 11.94
C SER A 305 29.91 8.54 13.42
N PRO A 306 30.73 9.50 13.87
CA PRO A 306 30.61 10.08 15.20
C PRO A 306 29.21 10.62 15.45
N LEU A 307 28.74 10.56 16.69
CA LEU A 307 27.49 11.20 17.11
C LEU A 307 27.69 12.72 17.22
N ALA A 308 27.97 13.36 16.11
CA ALA A 308 28.27 14.78 16.03
C ALA A 308 27.68 15.35 14.74
N LEU A 309 26.94 16.47 14.86
CA LEU A 309 26.40 17.12 13.67
C LEU A 309 27.55 17.71 12.83
N PRO A 310 27.61 17.38 11.53
CA PRO A 310 28.47 18.10 10.60
C PRO A 310 28.14 19.62 10.61
N ALA A 311 29.15 20.45 10.34
CA ALA A 311 29.00 21.91 10.45
C ALA A 311 27.92 22.49 9.54
N ASP A 312 27.69 21.88 8.39
CA ASP A 312 26.70 22.25 7.37
C ASP A 312 25.33 21.59 7.54
N SER A 313 25.22 20.61 8.46
CA SER A 313 23.96 19.88 8.69
C SER A 313 23.14 20.49 9.82
N SER A 314 21.81 20.54 9.66
CA SER A 314 20.89 20.97 10.72
C SER A 314 20.39 19.80 11.56
N GLN A 315 20.40 18.59 11.01
CA GLN A 315 19.97 17.35 11.66
C GLN A 315 20.60 16.11 11.03
N MET A 316 20.77 15.07 11.81
CA MET A 316 21.24 13.77 11.33
C MET A 316 20.68 12.65 12.20
N ARG A 317 20.50 11.45 11.62
CA ARG A 317 19.95 10.25 12.29
C ARG A 317 21.03 9.20 12.44
N TRP A 318 21.13 8.61 13.62
CA TRP A 318 22.02 7.49 13.92
C TRP A 318 21.26 6.33 14.55
N LEU A 319 21.55 5.13 14.08
CA LEU A 319 21.16 3.90 14.74
C LEU A 319 22.29 3.49 15.68
N VAL A 320 22.01 3.40 16.97
CA VAL A 320 23.01 3.08 17.99
C VAL A 320 22.55 1.84 18.77
N LYS A 321 23.46 0.89 18.97
CA LYS A 321 23.22 -0.24 19.86
C LYS A 321 23.46 0.23 21.30
N THR A 322 22.41 0.22 22.10
CA THR A 322 22.46 0.63 23.52
C THR A 322 22.00 -0.50 24.43
N THR A 323 22.51 -0.48 25.65
CA THR A 323 22.09 -1.32 26.76
C THR A 323 21.59 -0.41 27.90
N LYS A 324 21.06 -0.99 28.96
CA LYS A 324 20.70 -0.22 30.17
C LYS A 324 21.90 0.50 30.84
N GLU A 325 23.13 0.10 30.49
CA GLU A 325 24.38 0.62 31.08
C GLU A 325 25.16 1.46 30.04
N SER A 326 24.54 1.78 28.89
CA SER A 326 25.16 2.59 27.82
C SER A 326 24.75 4.05 27.95
N GLY A 327 25.75 4.93 27.82
CA GLY A 327 25.58 6.36 27.58
C GLY A 327 26.05 6.74 26.18
N LEU A 328 25.54 7.86 25.65
CA LEU A 328 25.96 8.41 24.36
C LEU A 328 26.75 9.69 24.57
N VAL A 329 27.91 9.79 23.91
CA VAL A 329 28.73 10.99 23.85
C VAL A 329 28.41 11.74 22.56
N ILE A 330 28.00 12.99 22.67
CA ILE A 330 27.58 13.82 21.53
C ILE A 330 28.61 14.94 21.34
N GLY A 331 29.21 14.96 20.16
CA GLY A 331 30.14 16.01 19.76
C GLY A 331 29.46 17.22 19.10
N ASN A 332 30.22 18.31 18.96
CA ASN A 332 29.78 19.55 18.30
C ASN A 332 28.48 20.14 18.84
N THR A 333 28.20 19.96 20.15
CA THR A 333 26.96 20.47 20.74
C THR A 333 27.02 21.98 20.97
N THR A 334 25.87 22.64 20.78
CA THR A 334 25.59 24.03 21.08
C THR A 334 24.45 24.11 22.11
N PRO A 335 24.17 25.27 22.73
CA PRO A 335 22.99 25.41 23.59
C PRO A 335 21.64 25.12 22.91
N THR A 336 21.62 25.09 21.59
CA THR A 336 20.45 24.83 20.76
C THR A 336 20.42 23.41 20.17
N THR A 337 21.37 22.56 20.55
CA THR A 337 21.44 21.15 20.14
C THR A 337 20.44 20.32 20.96
N HIS A 338 19.68 19.49 20.28
CA HIS A 338 18.72 18.56 20.84
C HIS A 338 19.00 17.12 20.41
N ALA A 339 18.68 16.15 21.27
CA ALA A 339 18.78 14.72 20.97
C ALA A 339 17.43 14.04 21.26
N TRP A 340 16.84 13.46 20.23
CA TRP A 340 15.56 12.76 20.31
C TRP A 340 15.71 11.29 20.00
N LEU A 341 15.11 10.41 20.82
CA LEU A 341 14.88 9.01 20.48
C LEU A 341 13.61 8.95 19.64
N VAL A 342 13.72 8.42 18.42
CA VAL A 342 12.60 8.39 17.46
C VAL A 342 12.13 6.97 17.12
N PHE A 343 12.96 5.96 17.36
CA PHE A 343 12.63 4.57 17.08
C PHE A 343 13.35 3.61 18.04
N THR A 344 12.64 2.54 18.45
CA THR A 344 13.22 1.34 19.06
C THR A 344 12.63 0.10 18.39
N PRO A 345 13.33 -1.05 18.34
CA PRO A 345 12.82 -2.28 17.71
C PRO A 345 11.52 -2.83 18.32
N ASN A 346 11.20 -2.44 19.55
CA ASN A 346 9.96 -2.80 20.22
C ASN A 346 8.78 -1.89 19.86
N ASN A 347 9.04 -0.82 19.12
CA ASN A 347 8.02 0.09 18.65
C ASN A 347 7.70 -0.22 17.18
N SER A 348 6.42 -0.30 16.86
CA SER A 348 6.00 -0.30 15.47
C SER A 348 6.55 0.96 14.78
N PRO A 349 7.08 0.88 13.54
CA PRO A 349 7.54 2.05 12.78
C PRO A 349 6.42 3.06 12.53
N TYR A 350 5.17 2.63 12.75
CA TYR A 350 3.97 3.48 12.64
C TYR A 350 3.70 4.29 13.92
N LYS A 351 4.48 4.10 15.02
CA LYS A 351 4.22 4.71 16.34
C LYS A 351 5.24 5.80 16.69
N ILE A 352 5.27 6.90 15.91
CA ILE A 352 6.14 8.06 16.18
C ILE A 352 5.74 8.84 17.43
N TYR A 353 4.57 8.60 17.98
CA TYR A 353 4.10 9.23 19.21
C TYR A 353 4.86 8.79 20.48
N ASN A 354 5.81 7.88 20.37
CA ASN A 354 6.71 7.50 21.46
C ASN A 354 8.07 8.22 21.42
N THR A 355 8.20 9.25 20.59
CA THR A 355 9.39 10.09 20.53
C THR A 355 9.69 10.73 21.90
N LYS A 356 10.94 10.63 22.36
CA LYS A 356 11.41 11.20 23.60
C LYS A 356 12.59 12.13 23.36
N GLN A 357 12.63 13.24 24.08
CA GLN A 357 13.77 14.14 24.15
C GLN A 357 14.66 13.77 25.33
N TYR A 358 15.98 13.83 25.15
CA TYR A 358 16.95 13.66 26.22
C TYR A 358 17.60 15.00 26.51
N THR A 359 17.73 15.32 27.81
CA THR A 359 18.52 16.46 28.25
C THR A 359 20.00 16.17 27.99
N ILE A 360 20.63 16.98 27.15
CA ILE A 360 22.07 16.93 26.96
C ILE A 360 22.73 17.58 28.17
N THR A 361 23.58 16.81 28.86
CA THR A 361 24.35 17.34 29.99
C THR A 361 25.82 17.37 29.65
N THR A 362 26.57 18.27 30.28
CA THR A 362 28.02 18.37 30.12
C THR A 362 28.70 17.89 31.39
N SER A 363 29.53 16.86 31.30
CA SER A 363 30.34 16.33 32.38
C SER A 363 31.80 16.31 31.91
N GLU A 364 32.71 16.93 32.68
CA GLU A 364 34.13 17.00 32.33
C GLU A 364 34.43 17.53 30.90
N GLY A 365 33.61 18.47 30.42
CA GLY A 365 33.71 19.04 29.08
C GLY A 365 33.12 18.17 27.96
N THR A 366 32.50 17.05 28.28
CA THR A 366 31.85 16.13 27.34
C THR A 366 30.34 16.22 27.44
N SER A 367 29.66 16.49 26.30
CA SER A 367 28.21 16.47 26.20
C SER A 367 27.70 15.04 26.05
N CYS A 368 26.72 14.65 26.83
CA CYS A 368 26.21 13.29 26.79
C CYS A 368 24.70 13.20 27.11
N ILE A 369 24.12 12.05 26.77
CA ILE A 369 22.78 11.62 27.16
C ILE A 369 22.82 10.18 27.69
N VAL A 370 21.86 9.84 28.57
CA VAL A 370 21.67 8.48 29.09
C VAL A 370 20.31 7.94 28.67
N PRO A 371 20.24 7.08 27.66
CA PRO A 371 18.97 6.59 27.10
C PRO A 371 18.15 5.72 28.06
N ASN A 372 18.79 4.94 28.92
CA ASN A 372 18.17 4.00 29.88
C ASN A 372 16.99 3.19 29.29
N LEU A 373 17.23 2.47 28.22
CA LEU A 373 16.18 1.72 27.50
C LEU A 373 15.76 0.40 28.17
N GLY A 374 16.39 0.03 29.30
CA GLY A 374 16.07 -1.17 30.06
C GLY A 374 16.53 -2.50 29.43
N THR A 375 16.70 -2.55 28.10
CA THR A 375 17.12 -3.75 27.35
C THR A 375 18.18 -3.41 26.31
N THR A 376 18.97 -4.40 25.89
CA THR A 376 19.88 -4.24 24.75
C THR A 376 19.05 -4.13 23.46
N ALA A 377 19.15 -3.01 22.77
CA ALA A 377 18.41 -2.75 21.55
C ALA A 377 19.17 -1.80 20.63
N TYR A 378 18.88 -1.87 19.34
CA TYR A 378 19.20 -0.80 18.41
C TYR A 378 18.11 0.27 18.54
N ALA A 379 18.54 1.50 18.76
CA ALA A 379 17.65 2.64 18.87
C ALA A 379 18.08 3.73 17.89
N GLU A 380 17.14 4.42 17.28
CA GLU A 380 17.43 5.53 16.38
C GLU A 380 17.28 6.85 17.09
N TYR A 381 18.34 7.64 17.01
CA TYR A 381 18.41 8.98 17.57
C TYR A 381 18.54 10.00 16.46
N VAL A 382 17.82 11.10 16.60
CA VAL A 382 18.02 12.30 15.80
C VAL A 382 18.70 13.34 16.67
N ILE A 383 19.86 13.82 16.22
CA ILE A 383 20.51 14.98 16.80
C ILE A 383 20.27 16.14 15.82
N PHE A 384 19.81 17.28 16.33
CA PHE A 384 19.50 18.46 15.51
C PHE A 384 19.77 19.75 16.29
N ASP A 385 19.95 20.83 15.55
CA ASP A 385 20.27 22.15 16.11
C ASP A 385 19.17 23.15 15.73
N THR A 386 18.39 23.61 16.71
CA THR A 386 17.33 24.63 16.50
C THR A 386 17.86 26.02 16.20
N GLY A 387 19.18 26.26 16.33
CA GLY A 387 19.86 27.44 15.80
C GLY A 387 19.98 27.44 14.27
N LYS A 388 19.73 26.29 13.62
CA LYS A 388 19.70 26.13 12.17
C LYS A 388 18.27 25.82 11.69
N GLN A 389 17.96 26.22 10.47
CA GLN A 389 16.68 25.93 9.85
C GLN A 389 16.47 24.42 9.69
N GLN A 390 15.35 23.92 10.18
CA GLN A 390 14.94 22.53 10.00
C GLN A 390 14.11 22.37 8.72
N LYS A 391 13.72 21.10 8.40
CA LYS A 391 12.79 20.82 7.29
C LYS A 391 11.49 21.58 7.47
N GLN A 392 10.92 22.05 6.36
CA GLN A 392 9.71 22.88 6.36
C GLN A 392 8.51 22.09 5.85
N VAL A 393 7.36 22.34 6.42
CA VAL A 393 6.07 21.82 5.95
C VAL A 393 5.51 22.70 4.84
N SER A 394 4.65 22.11 4.00
CA SER A 394 3.83 22.88 3.05
C SER A 394 2.35 22.72 3.33
N PHE A 395 1.57 23.77 3.05
CA PHE A 395 0.11 23.74 3.18
C PHE A 395 -0.48 22.78 2.14
N ALA A 396 -1.38 21.88 2.58
CA ALA A 396 -2.06 20.94 1.69
C ALA A 396 -3.57 21.21 1.58
N GLY A 397 -4.14 22.00 2.50
CA GLY A 397 -5.55 22.39 2.45
C GLY A 397 -6.20 22.50 3.82
N ASN A 398 -7.36 23.12 3.85
CA ASN A 398 -8.26 23.04 5.00
C ASN A 398 -9.07 21.75 4.91
N VAL A 399 -9.37 21.12 6.04
CA VAL A 399 -10.19 19.92 6.13
C VAL A 399 -11.52 20.27 6.75
N ALA A 400 -12.60 19.95 6.06
CA ALA A 400 -13.94 20.09 6.60
C ALA A 400 -14.17 19.09 7.75
N ASN A 401 -15.00 19.46 8.71
CA ASN A 401 -15.37 18.51 9.76
C ASN A 401 -16.11 17.31 9.14
N GLN A 402 -15.72 16.11 9.56
CA GLN A 402 -16.23 14.85 9.08
C GLN A 402 -16.24 13.81 10.20
N ASN A 403 -17.09 12.78 10.10
CA ASN A 403 -17.18 11.75 11.14
C ASN A 403 -17.70 10.41 10.58
N LEU A 404 -16.87 9.73 9.79
CA LEU A 404 -17.20 8.41 9.26
C LEU A 404 -17.26 7.34 10.36
N HIS A 405 -16.54 7.55 11.47
CA HIS A 405 -16.62 6.70 12.64
C HIS A 405 -18.01 6.68 13.28
N SER A 406 -18.83 7.71 13.07
CA SER A 406 -20.21 7.74 13.60
C SER A 406 -21.26 7.17 12.63
N LEU A 407 -20.86 6.71 11.45
CA LEU A 407 -21.82 6.15 10.48
C LEU A 407 -22.57 4.95 11.08
N ALA A 408 -23.88 4.98 10.94
CA ALA A 408 -24.70 3.79 11.13
C ALA A 408 -24.37 2.78 10.02
N THR A 409 -24.37 1.50 10.34
CA THR A 409 -24.06 0.46 9.34
C THR A 409 -25.11 0.45 8.24
N PRO A 410 -24.76 0.74 6.97
CA PRO A 410 -25.67 0.65 5.83
C PRO A 410 -25.77 -0.80 5.31
N ASP A 411 -26.69 -1.06 4.40
CA ASP A 411 -26.71 -2.28 3.59
C ASP A 411 -25.62 -2.24 2.50
N MET A 412 -25.40 -1.05 1.91
CA MET A 412 -24.45 -0.80 0.85
C MET A 412 -23.65 0.48 1.13
N LEU A 413 -22.32 0.38 0.95
CA LEU A 413 -21.42 1.53 0.90
C LEU A 413 -21.03 1.81 -0.56
N VAL A 414 -21.10 3.06 -0.98
CA VAL A 414 -20.59 3.52 -2.29
C VAL A 414 -19.42 4.45 -2.04
N ILE A 415 -18.23 4.07 -2.54
CA ILE A 415 -17.03 4.94 -2.51
C ILE A 415 -16.85 5.58 -3.88
N THR A 416 -16.66 6.90 -3.90
CA THR A 416 -16.55 7.65 -5.16
C THR A 416 -15.61 8.86 -5.03
N THR A 417 -15.42 9.56 -6.16
CA THR A 417 -14.69 10.83 -6.25
C THR A 417 -15.68 12.01 -6.31
N PRO A 418 -15.26 13.23 -5.97
CA PRO A 418 -16.14 14.41 -6.06
C PRO A 418 -16.76 14.59 -7.47
N LYS A 419 -15.98 14.32 -8.52
CA LYS A 419 -16.40 14.43 -9.92
C LYS A 419 -17.55 13.47 -10.28
N LEU A 420 -17.57 12.29 -9.69
CA LEU A 420 -18.53 11.24 -10.01
C LEU A 420 -19.70 11.17 -9.01
N LYS A 421 -19.60 11.89 -7.89
CA LYS A 421 -20.57 11.79 -6.78
C LYS A 421 -22.02 11.92 -7.20
N ALA A 422 -22.35 12.88 -8.07
CA ALA A 422 -23.71 13.08 -8.52
C ALA A 422 -24.32 11.86 -9.24
N GLN A 423 -23.50 11.05 -9.90
CA GLN A 423 -23.96 9.82 -10.55
C GLN A 423 -24.01 8.64 -9.58
N ALA A 424 -23.11 8.59 -8.62
CA ALA A 424 -23.14 7.64 -7.51
C ALA A 424 -24.40 7.82 -6.65
N ASP A 425 -24.75 9.08 -6.33
CA ASP A 425 -25.95 9.42 -5.57
C ASP A 425 -27.24 8.93 -6.30
N ARG A 426 -27.30 9.02 -7.63
CA ARG A 426 -28.45 8.51 -8.41
C ARG A 426 -28.64 6.99 -8.27
N ILE A 427 -27.55 6.23 -8.24
CA ILE A 427 -27.59 4.78 -8.02
C ILE A 427 -28.05 4.51 -6.57
N ALA A 428 -27.47 5.22 -5.61
CA ALA A 428 -27.84 5.10 -4.22
C ALA A 428 -29.33 5.41 -3.98
N ASP A 429 -29.85 6.48 -4.58
CA ASP A 429 -31.25 6.88 -4.47
C ASP A 429 -32.19 5.84 -5.10
N PHE A 430 -31.77 5.22 -6.21
CA PHE A 430 -32.56 4.12 -6.79
C PHE A 430 -32.69 2.94 -5.79
N HIS A 431 -31.57 2.49 -5.23
CA HIS A 431 -31.59 1.36 -4.27
C HIS A 431 -32.36 1.71 -2.99
N ARG A 432 -32.27 2.95 -2.49
CA ARG A 432 -33.06 3.42 -1.36
C ARG A 432 -34.58 3.38 -1.64
N GLN A 433 -34.99 3.83 -2.83
CA GLN A 433 -36.42 3.97 -3.19
C GLN A 433 -37.01 2.69 -3.73
N HIS A 434 -36.27 1.91 -4.51
CA HIS A 434 -36.78 0.72 -5.19
C HIS A 434 -36.60 -0.54 -4.35
N ASP A 435 -35.41 -0.68 -3.72
CA ASP A 435 -35.04 -1.92 -3.00
C ASP A 435 -35.18 -1.78 -1.49
N GLY A 436 -35.46 -0.57 -0.98
CA GLY A 436 -35.58 -0.29 0.44
C GLY A 436 -34.27 -0.45 1.22
N MET A 437 -33.13 -0.32 0.54
CA MET A 437 -31.81 -0.46 1.16
C MET A 437 -31.35 0.83 1.83
N ASP A 438 -30.62 0.72 2.93
CA ASP A 438 -29.80 1.82 3.44
C ASP A 438 -28.51 1.89 2.65
N VAL A 439 -28.26 3.00 1.95
CA VAL A 439 -27.08 3.19 1.12
C VAL A 439 -26.37 4.47 1.53
N GLU A 440 -25.06 4.40 1.79
CA GLU A 440 -24.23 5.54 2.06
C GLU A 440 -23.25 5.80 0.92
N VAL A 441 -23.07 7.07 0.55
CA VAL A 441 -22.14 7.53 -0.49
C VAL A 441 -21.05 8.38 0.15
N VAL A 442 -19.81 7.89 0.11
CA VAL A 442 -18.67 8.48 0.78
C VAL A 442 -17.60 8.87 -0.23
N LEU A 443 -16.98 10.03 -0.04
CA LEU A 443 -15.83 10.44 -0.82
C LEU A 443 -14.57 9.74 -0.32
N GLN A 444 -13.71 9.32 -1.25
CA GLN A 444 -12.48 8.63 -0.89
C GLN A 444 -11.57 9.46 0.03
N ASP A 445 -11.53 10.78 -0.14
CA ASP A 445 -10.65 11.65 0.64
C ASP A 445 -11.06 11.73 2.11
N ASP A 446 -12.38 11.64 2.39
CA ASP A 446 -12.88 11.57 3.76
C ASP A 446 -12.42 10.27 4.44
N ILE A 447 -12.37 9.16 3.69
CA ILE A 447 -11.86 7.87 4.18
C ILE A 447 -10.35 7.98 4.44
N PHE A 448 -9.59 8.58 3.53
CA PHE A 448 -8.15 8.77 3.72
C PHE A 448 -7.83 9.64 4.93
N ASN A 449 -8.61 10.68 5.19
CA ASN A 449 -8.39 11.56 6.33
C ASN A 449 -8.58 10.83 7.66
N GLU A 450 -9.61 9.99 7.82
CA GLU A 450 -9.89 9.29 9.07
C GLU A 450 -9.10 7.97 9.23
N PHE A 451 -9.05 7.14 8.20
CA PHE A 451 -8.51 5.77 8.25
C PHE A 451 -7.14 5.62 7.59
N GLY A 452 -6.66 6.62 6.87
CA GLY A 452 -5.41 6.60 6.10
C GLY A 452 -4.37 7.64 6.53
N ASN A 453 -4.54 8.31 7.67
CA ASN A 453 -3.68 9.43 8.10
C ASN A 453 -3.54 10.53 7.02
N GLY A 454 -4.61 10.76 6.26
CA GLY A 454 -4.64 11.72 5.16
C GLY A 454 -4.01 11.25 3.86
N MET A 455 -3.46 10.04 3.82
CA MET A 455 -2.82 9.47 2.65
C MET A 455 -3.76 8.56 1.87
N ARG A 456 -3.56 8.51 0.57
CA ARG A 456 -4.14 7.46 -0.26
C ARG A 456 -3.58 6.12 0.19
N ASP A 457 -4.43 5.25 0.73
CA ASP A 457 -4.05 3.92 1.19
C ASP A 457 -5.22 2.95 0.99
N VAL A 458 -4.99 1.81 0.36
CA VAL A 458 -6.00 0.75 0.18
C VAL A 458 -6.50 0.21 1.51
N PHE A 459 -5.63 0.23 2.52
CA PHE A 459 -5.97 -0.18 3.87
C PHE A 459 -7.09 0.68 4.46
N ALA A 460 -7.13 1.98 4.16
CA ALA A 460 -8.18 2.90 4.66
C ALA A 460 -9.59 2.46 4.21
N TYR A 461 -9.77 2.10 2.92
CA TYR A 461 -11.05 1.59 2.44
C TYR A 461 -11.47 0.32 3.20
N ARG A 462 -10.50 -0.61 3.35
CA ARG A 462 -10.76 -1.86 4.08
C ARG A 462 -11.12 -1.60 5.54
N GLN A 463 -10.48 -0.64 6.22
CA GLN A 463 -10.78 -0.34 7.62
C GLN A 463 -12.19 0.22 7.80
N LEU A 464 -12.65 1.11 6.93
CA LEU A 464 -14.04 1.57 6.94
C LEU A 464 -15.00 0.39 6.74
N CYS A 465 -14.76 -0.46 5.74
CA CYS A 465 -15.59 -1.65 5.51
C CYS A 465 -15.57 -2.60 6.72
N LYS A 466 -14.42 -2.83 7.33
CA LYS A 466 -14.26 -3.67 8.51
C LYS A 466 -14.99 -3.10 9.72
N MET A 467 -14.93 -1.79 9.95
CA MET A 467 -15.67 -1.11 11.00
C MET A 467 -17.18 -1.34 10.84
N LEU A 468 -17.71 -1.07 9.65
CA LEU A 468 -19.14 -1.25 9.36
C LEU A 468 -19.56 -2.72 9.51
N TYR A 469 -18.77 -3.64 8.97
CA TYR A 469 -19.03 -5.07 9.08
C TYR A 469 -18.99 -5.56 10.54
N SER A 470 -17.99 -5.13 11.32
CA SER A 470 -17.85 -5.53 12.73
C SER A 470 -19.02 -5.06 13.59
N ARG A 471 -19.61 -3.91 13.27
CA ARG A 471 -20.79 -3.37 13.96
C ARG A 471 -22.07 -4.12 13.63
N ASN A 472 -22.26 -4.52 12.38
CA ASN A 472 -23.41 -5.33 11.98
C ASN A 472 -23.13 -6.18 10.73
N PRO A 473 -22.58 -7.40 10.89
CA PRO A 473 -22.20 -8.27 9.78
C PRO A 473 -23.38 -8.82 8.97
N LEU A 474 -24.60 -8.79 9.52
CA LEU A 474 -25.79 -9.24 8.82
C LEU A 474 -26.39 -8.13 7.94
N LYS A 475 -26.07 -6.87 8.22
CA LYS A 475 -26.57 -5.71 7.47
C LYS A 475 -25.62 -5.26 6.38
N PHE A 476 -24.33 -5.07 6.68
CA PHE A 476 -23.34 -4.60 5.71
C PHE A 476 -22.98 -5.72 4.73
N ARG A 477 -23.50 -5.64 3.50
CA ARG A 477 -23.39 -6.71 2.50
C ARG A 477 -22.75 -6.30 1.20
N TYR A 478 -22.75 -5.00 0.85
CA TYR A 478 -22.35 -4.54 -0.47
C TYR A 478 -21.37 -3.36 -0.39
N LEU A 479 -20.33 -3.43 -1.23
CA LEU A 479 -19.44 -2.31 -1.52
C LEU A 479 -19.48 -2.03 -3.02
N LEU A 480 -19.81 -0.80 -3.40
CA LEU A 480 -19.68 -0.31 -4.76
C LEU A 480 -18.56 0.70 -4.86
N LEU A 481 -17.55 0.41 -5.68
CA LEU A 481 -16.48 1.33 -6.04
C LEU A 481 -16.88 2.06 -7.32
N PHE A 482 -17.40 3.27 -7.19
CA PHE A 482 -17.87 4.06 -8.32
C PHE A 482 -16.79 5.01 -8.82
N GLY A 483 -15.89 4.48 -9.66
CA GLY A 483 -14.71 5.12 -10.21
C GLY A 483 -13.70 4.12 -10.75
N SER A 484 -12.88 4.55 -11.70
CA SER A 484 -11.82 3.74 -12.28
C SER A 484 -10.65 3.58 -11.30
N GLY A 485 -9.96 2.43 -11.36
CA GLY A 485 -8.66 2.25 -10.73
C GLY A 485 -7.51 2.74 -11.62
N ASN A 486 -6.32 2.90 -11.03
CA ASN A 486 -5.10 3.21 -11.75
C ASN A 486 -3.92 2.47 -11.09
N TYR A 487 -3.00 1.93 -11.89
CA TYR A 487 -1.76 1.34 -11.37
C TYR A 487 -0.76 2.42 -10.90
N ASP A 488 -0.82 3.60 -11.50
CA ASP A 488 -0.03 4.77 -11.10
C ASP A 488 -0.77 5.58 -10.02
N ASN A 489 -0.89 5.01 -8.83
CA ASN A 489 -1.60 5.64 -7.72
C ASN A 489 -0.93 6.92 -7.18
N ARG A 490 0.32 7.18 -7.58
CA ARG A 490 1.11 8.34 -7.13
C ARG A 490 1.22 9.44 -8.17
N GLY A 491 0.70 9.23 -9.39
CA GLY A 491 0.76 10.20 -10.48
C GLY A 491 2.18 10.41 -11.04
N ILE A 492 3.03 9.38 -10.99
CA ILE A 492 4.42 9.41 -11.49
C ILE A 492 4.46 9.76 -12.99
N PHE A 493 3.46 9.27 -13.74
CA PHE A 493 3.32 9.52 -15.19
C PHE A 493 2.46 10.74 -15.53
N GLY A 494 2.08 11.56 -14.53
CA GLY A 494 1.36 12.82 -14.74
C GLY A 494 -0.17 12.70 -14.88
N GLY A 495 -0.76 11.56 -14.49
CA GLY A 495 -2.22 11.41 -14.42
C GLY A 495 -2.82 12.11 -13.20
N ASP A 496 -4.08 12.55 -13.31
CA ASP A 496 -4.83 13.05 -12.16
C ASP A 496 -5.30 11.89 -11.30
N ILE A 497 -4.60 11.67 -10.20
CA ILE A 497 -4.89 10.59 -9.26
C ILE A 497 -6.14 10.85 -8.41
N GLU A 498 -6.56 12.11 -8.22
CA GLU A 498 -7.76 12.47 -7.45
C GLU A 498 -9.04 12.03 -8.16
N GLU A 499 -9.00 11.91 -9.50
CA GLU A 499 -10.10 11.41 -10.31
C GLU A 499 -10.24 9.88 -10.31
N THR A 500 -9.29 9.14 -9.72
CA THR A 500 -9.30 7.68 -9.68
C THR A 500 -9.43 7.13 -8.26
N LEU A 501 -10.13 6.00 -8.13
CA LEU A 501 -10.20 5.24 -6.90
C LEU A 501 -9.00 4.30 -6.77
N LEU A 502 -8.68 3.90 -5.54
CA LEU A 502 -7.68 2.88 -5.31
C LEU A 502 -8.20 1.48 -5.67
N THR A 503 -7.26 0.62 -6.06
CA THR A 503 -7.41 -0.82 -6.13
C THR A 503 -6.17 -1.46 -5.52
N TYR A 504 -6.32 -2.59 -4.85
CA TYR A 504 -5.17 -3.33 -4.34
C TYR A 504 -4.27 -3.74 -5.49
N GLN A 505 -2.97 -3.59 -5.31
CA GLN A 505 -1.94 -3.98 -6.25
C GLN A 505 -1.06 -5.06 -5.63
N THR A 506 -0.71 -6.09 -6.39
CA THR A 506 0.25 -7.12 -5.95
C THR A 506 1.64 -6.55 -5.73
N ASP A 507 2.44 -7.20 -4.88
CA ASP A 507 3.87 -6.88 -4.74
C ASP A 507 4.67 -7.21 -5.99
N ASN A 508 4.16 -8.15 -6.77
CA ASN A 508 4.76 -8.59 -8.02
C ASN A 508 4.45 -7.61 -9.15
N SER A 509 5.46 -6.85 -9.61
CA SER A 509 5.41 -6.00 -10.81
C SER A 509 6.38 -6.46 -11.89
N TYR A 510 6.84 -7.70 -11.84
CA TYR A 510 7.90 -8.22 -12.70
C TYR A 510 7.51 -9.50 -13.47
N HIS A 511 6.26 -9.92 -13.36
CA HIS A 511 5.74 -11.07 -14.11
C HIS A 511 4.37 -10.73 -14.68
N SER A 512 4.21 -10.79 -16.00
CA SER A 512 3.01 -10.32 -16.70
C SER A 512 1.72 -11.07 -16.33
N VAL A 513 1.82 -12.29 -15.81
CA VAL A 513 0.67 -13.11 -15.38
C VAL A 513 0.37 -12.93 -13.89
N SER A 514 1.43 -12.82 -13.07
CA SER A 514 1.28 -12.76 -11.60
C SER A 514 1.17 -11.33 -11.05
N SER A 515 1.32 -10.31 -11.90
CA SER A 515 1.08 -8.91 -11.54
C SER A 515 -0.35 -8.56 -11.89
N TYR A 516 -1.17 -8.25 -10.89
CA TYR A 516 -2.59 -7.93 -11.06
C TYR A 516 -3.08 -6.95 -9.98
N CYS A 517 -4.25 -6.40 -10.19
CA CYS A 517 -5.01 -5.66 -9.20
C CYS A 517 -6.23 -6.48 -8.76
N SER A 518 -6.72 -6.24 -7.55
CA SER A 518 -7.91 -6.91 -7.02
C SER A 518 -8.68 -6.01 -6.07
N ASP A 519 -10.00 -6.00 -6.22
CA ASP A 519 -10.88 -5.33 -5.27
C ASP A 519 -11.32 -6.28 -4.13
N ASP A 520 -11.05 -7.57 -4.22
CA ASP A 520 -11.34 -8.57 -3.18
C ASP A 520 -10.70 -8.21 -1.83
N TYR A 521 -9.57 -7.49 -1.87
CA TYR A 521 -8.89 -6.97 -0.69
C TYR A 521 -9.82 -6.23 0.27
N PHE A 522 -10.78 -5.49 -0.26
CA PHE A 522 -11.72 -4.69 0.53
C PHE A 522 -12.85 -5.51 1.14
N GLY A 523 -13.06 -6.75 0.70
CA GLY A 523 -14.16 -7.61 1.13
C GLY A 523 -13.79 -8.70 2.12
N VAL A 524 -12.49 -8.91 2.37
CA VAL A 524 -12.01 -9.89 3.35
C VAL A 524 -11.90 -9.22 4.72
N MET A 525 -12.79 -9.58 5.66
CA MET A 525 -12.84 -9.00 6.99
C MET A 525 -12.08 -9.83 8.04
N ASN A 526 -11.67 -11.05 7.69
CA ASN A 526 -10.91 -11.92 8.59
C ASN A 526 -9.45 -11.48 8.71
N ASP A 527 -8.97 -11.29 9.94
CA ASP A 527 -7.59 -10.92 10.26
C ASP A 527 -6.62 -12.11 10.31
N GLU A 528 -7.13 -13.33 10.26
CA GLU A 528 -6.27 -14.53 10.18
C GLU A 528 -5.67 -14.71 8.78
N ALA A 529 -6.30 -14.15 7.76
CA ALA A 529 -5.75 -14.11 6.42
C ALA A 529 -4.50 -13.21 6.38
N VAL A 530 -3.44 -13.67 5.71
CA VAL A 530 -2.18 -12.91 5.65
C VAL A 530 -2.26 -11.78 4.63
N ASN A 531 -2.70 -12.07 3.41
CA ASN A 531 -2.88 -11.10 2.31
C ASN A 531 -3.75 -11.71 1.20
N VAL A 532 -4.06 -10.93 0.16
CA VAL A 532 -4.86 -11.40 -0.99
C VAL A 532 -4.15 -12.53 -1.75
N GLU A 533 -2.83 -12.49 -1.85
CA GLU A 533 -2.04 -13.40 -2.70
C GLU A 533 -1.88 -14.80 -2.10
N GLY A 534 -1.96 -14.93 -0.79
CA GLY A 534 -1.70 -16.18 -0.06
C GLY A 534 -2.88 -16.71 0.74
N THR A 535 -4.08 -16.18 0.55
CA THR A 535 -5.24 -16.55 1.37
C THR A 535 -6.31 -17.30 0.59
N ASN A 536 -6.90 -18.31 1.24
CA ASN A 536 -8.16 -18.92 0.83
C ASN A 536 -9.36 -18.25 1.54
N ALA A 537 -9.21 -17.03 2.04
CA ALA A 537 -10.27 -16.32 2.74
C ALA A 537 -11.45 -16.04 1.80
N LEU A 538 -12.64 -16.28 2.28
CA LEU A 538 -13.86 -15.95 1.56
C LEU A 538 -14.20 -14.47 1.74
N LEU A 539 -14.80 -13.88 0.71
CA LEU A 539 -15.36 -12.54 0.80
C LEU A 539 -16.52 -12.53 1.79
N ASN A 540 -16.49 -11.58 2.71
CA ASN A 540 -17.55 -11.36 3.68
C ASN A 540 -18.65 -10.44 3.15
N ILE A 541 -18.33 -9.61 2.17
CA ILE A 541 -19.27 -8.70 1.48
C ILE A 541 -19.07 -8.82 -0.03
N SER A 542 -20.12 -8.53 -0.80
CA SER A 542 -20.05 -8.47 -2.26
C SER A 542 -19.47 -7.13 -2.71
N ILE A 543 -18.57 -7.16 -3.70
CA ILE A 543 -17.90 -5.96 -4.21
C ILE A 543 -18.20 -5.82 -5.70
N GLY A 544 -18.50 -4.61 -6.13
CA GLY A 544 -18.60 -4.24 -7.53
C GLY A 544 -17.84 -2.96 -7.83
N ARG A 545 -17.35 -2.81 -9.06
CA ARG A 545 -16.74 -1.58 -9.54
C ARG A 545 -17.39 -1.11 -10.83
N ILE A 546 -17.68 0.20 -10.89
CA ILE A 546 -18.11 0.88 -12.11
C ILE A 546 -16.99 1.84 -12.51
N PRO A 547 -16.14 1.49 -13.51
CA PRO A 547 -14.82 2.09 -13.70
C PRO A 547 -14.84 3.29 -14.65
N PHE A 548 -15.48 4.40 -14.29
CA PHE A 548 -15.45 5.64 -15.04
C PHE A 548 -14.56 6.70 -14.36
N VAL A 549 -14.00 7.59 -15.16
CA VAL A 549 -13.35 8.85 -14.75
C VAL A 549 -14.07 10.07 -15.29
N SER A 550 -14.83 9.91 -16.38
CA SER A 550 -15.63 10.96 -17.01
C SER A 550 -17.05 10.99 -16.42
N ALA A 551 -17.47 12.14 -15.92
CA ALA A 551 -18.83 12.31 -15.42
C ALA A 551 -19.90 12.15 -16.53
N ALA A 552 -19.58 12.48 -17.79
CA ALA A 552 -20.48 12.32 -18.91
C ALA A 552 -20.69 10.85 -19.28
N GLU A 553 -19.61 10.07 -19.34
CA GLU A 553 -19.68 8.61 -19.58
C GLU A 553 -20.40 7.90 -18.43
N ALA A 554 -20.07 8.25 -17.19
CA ALA A 554 -20.75 7.74 -16.02
C ALA A 554 -22.25 8.02 -16.06
N LYS A 555 -22.65 9.25 -16.46
CA LYS A 555 -24.06 9.60 -16.63
C LYS A 555 -24.75 8.70 -17.66
N THR A 556 -24.15 8.53 -18.84
CA THR A 556 -24.69 7.69 -19.91
C THR A 556 -24.89 6.25 -19.43
N TYR A 557 -23.90 5.72 -18.72
CA TYR A 557 -23.99 4.37 -18.14
C TYR A 557 -25.10 4.27 -17.07
N VAL A 558 -25.15 5.23 -16.14
CA VAL A 558 -26.15 5.26 -15.07
C VAL A 558 -27.57 5.40 -15.66
N ASP A 559 -27.76 6.24 -16.69
CA ASP A 559 -29.05 6.34 -17.37
C ASP A 559 -29.51 4.98 -17.92
N LYS A 560 -28.59 4.24 -18.56
CA LYS A 560 -28.84 2.90 -19.10
C LYS A 560 -29.11 1.89 -17.97
N LEU A 561 -28.29 1.91 -16.92
CA LEU A 561 -28.43 1.00 -15.77
C LEU A 561 -29.76 1.19 -15.06
N LEU A 562 -30.17 2.44 -14.78
CA LEU A 562 -31.44 2.74 -14.13
C LEU A 562 -32.65 2.38 -15.02
N ALA A 563 -32.54 2.61 -16.33
CA ALA A 563 -33.56 2.17 -17.28
C ALA A 563 -33.73 0.64 -17.27
N TYR A 564 -32.61 -0.10 -17.24
CA TYR A 564 -32.61 -1.56 -17.15
C TYR A 564 -33.24 -2.06 -15.84
N MET A 565 -32.81 -1.52 -14.71
CA MET A 565 -33.29 -1.93 -13.38
C MET A 565 -34.76 -1.56 -13.15
N SER A 566 -35.24 -0.48 -13.76
CA SER A 566 -36.63 -0.05 -13.70
C SER A 566 -37.56 -0.79 -14.69
N HIS A 567 -36.98 -1.66 -15.54
CA HIS A 567 -37.73 -2.29 -16.62
C HIS A 567 -38.74 -3.28 -16.07
N LYS A 568 -40.00 -3.08 -16.44
CA LYS A 568 -41.11 -4.02 -16.11
C LYS A 568 -41.15 -5.13 -17.14
N PRO A 569 -41.22 -6.41 -16.72
CA PRO A 569 -41.31 -7.53 -17.64
C PRO A 569 -42.47 -7.37 -18.64
N GLY A 570 -42.17 -7.57 -19.92
CA GLY A 570 -43.10 -7.50 -21.04
C GLY A 570 -43.07 -8.76 -21.89
N LYS A 571 -44.07 -8.93 -22.79
CA LYS A 571 -44.16 -10.10 -23.69
C LYS A 571 -43.01 -10.17 -24.70
N THR A 572 -42.26 -9.07 -24.91
CA THR A 572 -41.13 -8.97 -25.85
C THR A 572 -39.76 -9.25 -25.19
N ASP A 573 -39.75 -9.62 -23.92
CA ASP A 573 -38.50 -9.82 -23.16
C ASP A 573 -37.90 -11.23 -23.34
N THR A 574 -38.00 -11.79 -24.56
CA THR A 574 -37.43 -13.11 -24.90
C THR A 574 -35.93 -13.17 -24.74
N TRP A 575 -35.24 -12.04 -24.85
CA TRP A 575 -33.81 -11.92 -24.61
C TRP A 575 -33.39 -12.33 -23.20
N LYS A 576 -34.27 -12.24 -22.20
CA LYS A 576 -34.00 -12.64 -20.81
C LYS A 576 -33.79 -14.14 -20.65
N SER A 577 -34.23 -14.93 -21.61
CA SER A 577 -33.99 -16.38 -21.66
C SER A 577 -32.82 -16.77 -22.55
N ASN A 578 -32.13 -15.82 -23.18
CA ASN A 578 -31.00 -16.11 -24.06
C ASN A 578 -29.68 -16.01 -23.32
N MET A 579 -28.80 -16.99 -23.53
CA MET A 579 -27.42 -16.98 -23.08
C MET A 579 -26.49 -17.21 -24.27
N LEU A 580 -25.53 -16.30 -24.46
CA LEU A 580 -24.53 -16.40 -25.51
C LEU A 580 -23.25 -17.03 -24.93
N MET A 581 -22.85 -18.14 -25.49
CA MET A 581 -21.75 -18.97 -25.06
C MET A 581 -20.65 -18.93 -26.14
N ILE A 582 -19.48 -18.39 -25.78
CA ILE A 582 -18.36 -18.19 -26.72
C ILE A 582 -17.17 -19.00 -26.25
N GLY A 583 -16.69 -19.92 -27.09
CA GLY A 583 -15.48 -20.72 -26.85
C GLY A 583 -14.38 -20.40 -27.84
N GLU A 584 -13.18 -20.07 -27.36
CA GLU A 584 -12.02 -19.81 -28.21
C GLU A 584 -11.53 -21.07 -28.92
N TYR A 585 -10.86 -20.87 -30.06
CA TYR A 585 -10.15 -21.92 -30.79
C TYR A 585 -8.81 -22.27 -30.14
N GLY A 586 -8.44 -23.54 -30.22
CA GLY A 586 -7.13 -24.04 -29.81
C GLY A 586 -7.09 -24.75 -28.47
N ASP A 587 -5.89 -24.91 -27.93
CA ASP A 587 -5.59 -25.54 -26.64
C ASP A 587 -6.30 -26.91 -26.44
N GLN A 588 -6.32 -27.74 -27.49
CA GLN A 588 -6.92 -29.10 -27.49
C GLN A 588 -8.42 -29.08 -27.14
N TYR A 589 -9.17 -28.09 -27.60
CA TYR A 589 -10.61 -27.90 -27.36
C TYR A 589 -11.00 -27.67 -25.89
N ILE A 590 -10.06 -27.26 -25.02
CA ILE A 590 -10.35 -27.09 -23.61
C ILE A 590 -11.44 -26.02 -23.38
N HIS A 591 -11.41 -24.91 -24.15
CA HIS A 591 -12.36 -23.80 -23.98
C HIS A 591 -13.78 -24.19 -24.37
N THR A 592 -13.94 -24.91 -25.50
CA THR A 592 -15.23 -25.48 -25.94
C THR A 592 -15.73 -26.50 -24.93
N THR A 593 -14.85 -27.38 -24.44
CA THR A 593 -15.19 -28.41 -23.45
C THR A 593 -15.65 -27.76 -22.13
N GLN A 594 -14.98 -26.70 -21.67
CA GLN A 594 -15.37 -25.96 -20.45
C GLN A 594 -16.72 -25.26 -20.64
N THR A 595 -16.95 -24.67 -21.81
CA THR A 595 -18.24 -24.04 -22.14
C THR A 595 -19.38 -25.05 -22.16
N GLU A 596 -19.19 -26.23 -22.78
CA GLU A 596 -20.18 -27.30 -22.77
C GLU A 596 -20.42 -27.85 -21.35
N SER A 597 -19.38 -27.98 -20.54
CA SER A 597 -19.51 -28.38 -19.15
C SER A 597 -20.35 -27.40 -18.33
N PHE A 598 -20.20 -26.09 -18.57
CA PHE A 598 -21.05 -25.09 -17.96
C PHE A 598 -22.52 -25.29 -18.36
N ILE A 599 -22.81 -25.48 -19.66
CA ILE A 599 -24.17 -25.70 -20.17
C ILE A 599 -24.77 -26.97 -19.58
N ASP A 600 -24.00 -28.04 -19.50
CA ASP A 600 -24.42 -29.31 -18.92
C ASP A 600 -24.77 -29.15 -17.43
N ASN A 601 -23.92 -28.51 -16.65
CA ASN A 601 -24.16 -28.24 -15.23
C ASN A 601 -25.35 -27.30 -15.00
N PHE A 602 -25.64 -26.42 -15.95
CA PHE A 602 -26.83 -25.56 -15.89
C PHE A 602 -28.11 -26.33 -16.20
N ASN A 603 -28.05 -27.21 -17.20
CA ASN A 603 -29.20 -27.99 -17.67
C ASN A 603 -29.49 -29.23 -16.83
N TYR A 604 -28.49 -29.75 -16.13
CA TYR A 604 -28.60 -31.00 -15.39
C TYR A 604 -28.00 -30.91 -14.00
N GLU A 605 -28.68 -31.48 -13.01
CA GLU A 605 -28.05 -31.86 -11.76
C GLU A 605 -27.27 -33.15 -12.00
N ILE A 606 -25.95 -33.10 -11.87
CA ILE A 606 -25.07 -34.22 -12.15
C ILE A 606 -24.60 -34.83 -10.83
N THR A 607 -25.02 -36.08 -10.58
CA THR A 607 -24.44 -36.88 -9.50
C THR A 607 -23.28 -37.68 -10.10
N PRO A 608 -22.02 -37.44 -9.66
CA PRO A 608 -20.85 -38.10 -10.23
C PRO A 608 -20.91 -39.61 -10.06
N LYS A 609 -20.35 -40.34 -11.03
CA LYS A 609 -20.14 -41.79 -10.96
C LYS A 609 -19.23 -42.13 -9.78
N THR A 610 -19.64 -43.15 -9.01
CA THR A 610 -18.80 -43.79 -7.99
C THR A 610 -18.48 -45.23 -8.40
N SER A 611 -17.70 -45.97 -7.56
CA SER A 611 -17.47 -47.43 -7.79
C SER A 611 -18.78 -48.23 -7.87
N ASP A 612 -19.81 -47.78 -7.14
CA ASP A 612 -21.03 -48.55 -6.90
C ASP A 612 -22.27 -47.97 -7.59
N THR A 613 -22.17 -46.74 -8.13
CA THR A 613 -23.27 -46.07 -8.81
C THR A 613 -22.84 -45.43 -10.12
N PRO A 614 -23.66 -45.55 -11.20
CA PRO A 614 -23.41 -44.83 -12.45
C PRO A 614 -23.65 -43.33 -12.23
N GLU A 615 -23.12 -42.54 -13.17
CA GLU A 615 -23.47 -41.10 -13.23
C GLU A 615 -25.00 -40.96 -13.46
N ILE A 616 -25.62 -40.10 -12.66
CA ILE A 616 -27.03 -39.74 -12.78
C ILE A 616 -27.15 -38.28 -13.21
N ARG A 617 -27.89 -38.05 -14.30
CA ARG A 617 -28.17 -36.69 -14.79
C ARG A 617 -29.71 -36.44 -14.65
N THR A 618 -30.07 -35.50 -13.79
CA THR A 618 -31.46 -35.08 -13.65
C THR A 618 -31.62 -33.71 -14.32
N ARG A 619 -32.52 -33.61 -15.31
CA ARG A 619 -32.74 -32.36 -16.03
C ARG A 619 -33.35 -31.32 -15.13
N ASN A 620 -32.80 -30.10 -15.17
CA ASN A 620 -33.37 -28.93 -14.53
C ASN A 620 -34.47 -28.31 -15.40
N ASP A 621 -35.54 -27.83 -14.79
CA ASP A 621 -36.62 -27.10 -15.49
C ASP A 621 -36.23 -25.65 -15.79
N ASN A 622 -35.16 -25.47 -16.58
CA ASN A 622 -34.67 -24.17 -16.97
C ASN A 622 -35.14 -23.79 -18.39
N ALA A 623 -35.84 -22.67 -18.51
CA ALA A 623 -36.29 -22.12 -19.80
C ALA A 623 -35.23 -21.18 -20.37
N VAL A 624 -34.06 -21.71 -20.77
CA VAL A 624 -32.93 -20.93 -21.32
C VAL A 624 -32.54 -21.42 -22.69
N ASN A 625 -32.29 -20.49 -23.59
CA ASN A 625 -31.78 -20.72 -24.92
C ASN A 625 -30.27 -20.45 -24.94
N PHE A 626 -29.46 -21.46 -25.26
CA PHE A 626 -28.02 -21.29 -25.42
C PHE A 626 -27.68 -21.03 -26.88
N ASN A 627 -27.25 -19.81 -27.18
CA ASN A 627 -26.64 -19.44 -28.44
C ASN A 627 -25.14 -19.72 -28.34
N LYS A 628 -24.58 -20.54 -29.25
CA LYS A 628 -23.18 -20.99 -29.16
C LYS A 628 -22.37 -20.41 -30.29
N ILE A 629 -21.24 -19.83 -29.98
CA ILE A 629 -20.21 -19.41 -30.93
C ILE A 629 -18.90 -20.10 -30.52
N TYR A 630 -18.61 -21.20 -31.18
CA TYR A 630 -17.33 -21.91 -31.05
C TYR A 630 -16.47 -21.60 -32.27
N LEU A 631 -15.24 -21.15 -32.03
CA LEU A 631 -14.40 -20.65 -33.13
C LEU A 631 -13.91 -21.74 -34.07
N GLU A 632 -13.86 -22.99 -33.63
CA GLU A 632 -13.43 -24.13 -34.45
C GLU A 632 -14.26 -24.35 -35.74
N PRO A 633 -15.60 -24.26 -35.71
CA PRO A 633 -16.40 -24.48 -36.92
C PRO A 633 -16.26 -23.35 -37.95
N TYR A 634 -15.80 -22.17 -37.54
CA TYR A 634 -15.59 -21.01 -38.43
C TYR A 634 -14.19 -21.02 -39.05
N ASP A 635 -13.71 -22.10 -39.46
CA ASP A 635 -12.44 -22.70 -39.81
C ASP A 635 -11.46 -21.88 -40.67
N ASN A 636 -11.51 -20.60 -40.60
CA ASN A 636 -10.48 -19.76 -41.20
C ASN A 636 -9.93 -18.80 -40.11
N VAL A 637 -8.84 -19.23 -39.50
CA VAL A 637 -8.16 -18.51 -38.42
C VAL A 637 -7.75 -17.10 -38.87
N ASP A 638 -7.59 -16.90 -40.18
CA ASP A 638 -7.23 -15.60 -40.76
C ASP A 638 -8.45 -14.71 -41.11
N ASN A 639 -9.66 -15.30 -41.17
CA ASN A 639 -10.86 -14.53 -41.46
C ASN A 639 -12.03 -14.85 -40.52
N LEU A 640 -12.03 -14.21 -39.37
CA LEU A 640 -13.09 -14.34 -38.39
C LEU A 640 -14.32 -13.45 -38.68
N GLN A 641 -14.50 -13.01 -39.94
CA GLN A 641 -15.58 -12.13 -40.32
C GLN A 641 -16.95 -12.75 -40.02
N ALA A 642 -17.16 -14.01 -40.37
CA ALA A 642 -18.41 -14.73 -40.11
C ALA A 642 -18.71 -14.85 -38.61
N THR A 643 -17.67 -15.08 -37.80
CA THR A 643 -17.79 -15.11 -36.33
C THR A 643 -18.20 -13.74 -35.76
N ARG A 644 -17.61 -12.67 -36.28
CA ARG A 644 -17.95 -11.28 -35.86
C ARG A 644 -19.37 -10.94 -36.24
N GLU A 645 -19.78 -11.27 -37.46
CA GLU A 645 -21.16 -11.04 -37.96
C GLU A 645 -22.16 -11.81 -37.09
N LYS A 646 -21.90 -13.09 -36.80
CA LYS A 646 -22.72 -13.91 -35.89
C LYS A 646 -22.79 -13.36 -34.49
N LEU A 647 -21.66 -12.88 -33.94
CA LEU A 647 -21.62 -12.27 -32.63
C LEU A 647 -22.47 -10.99 -32.57
N VAL A 648 -22.36 -10.14 -33.59
CA VAL A 648 -23.16 -8.89 -33.69
C VAL A 648 -24.64 -9.22 -33.82
N GLU A 649 -24.98 -10.22 -34.66
CA GLU A 649 -26.35 -10.71 -34.83
C GLU A 649 -26.94 -11.16 -33.49
N ASP A 650 -26.28 -12.08 -32.80
CA ASP A 650 -26.73 -12.64 -31.52
C ASP A 650 -26.82 -11.55 -30.43
N PHE A 651 -25.85 -10.62 -30.43
CA PHE A 651 -25.87 -9.49 -29.49
C PHE A 651 -27.09 -8.58 -29.74
N ASN A 652 -27.44 -8.29 -31.00
CA ASN A 652 -28.57 -7.46 -31.36
C ASN A 652 -29.94 -8.12 -31.08
N VAL A 653 -30.02 -9.45 -31.07
CA VAL A 653 -31.21 -10.20 -30.61
C VAL A 653 -31.43 -9.99 -29.12
N GLY A 654 -30.39 -9.69 -28.36
CA GLY A 654 -30.39 -9.51 -26.94
C GLY A 654 -30.07 -10.78 -26.19
N GLN A 655 -29.21 -10.64 -25.19
CA GLN A 655 -28.73 -11.74 -24.34
C GLN A 655 -28.84 -11.33 -22.86
N ASN A 656 -29.32 -12.23 -22.01
CA ASN A 656 -29.32 -12.04 -20.58
C ASN A 656 -27.92 -12.27 -19.98
N PHE A 657 -27.18 -13.21 -20.57
CA PHE A 657 -25.88 -13.60 -20.11
C PHE A 657 -24.95 -13.90 -21.28
N ILE A 658 -23.68 -13.49 -21.17
CA ILE A 658 -22.65 -13.79 -22.15
C ILE A 658 -21.48 -14.44 -21.40
N LEU A 659 -21.15 -15.68 -21.77
CA LEU A 659 -19.96 -16.37 -21.28
C LEU A 659 -18.93 -16.46 -22.39
N PHE A 660 -17.72 -15.96 -22.11
CA PHE A 660 -16.54 -16.17 -22.94
C PHE A 660 -15.54 -17.04 -22.19
N VAL A 661 -15.08 -18.12 -22.81
CA VAL A 661 -14.01 -18.98 -22.33
C VAL A 661 -12.89 -18.99 -23.35
N GLY A 662 -11.73 -18.48 -22.97
CA GLY A 662 -10.58 -18.33 -23.88
C GLY A 662 -9.55 -17.34 -23.40
N HIS A 663 -8.55 -17.11 -24.24
CA HIS A 663 -7.52 -16.11 -23.99
C HIS A 663 -7.97 -14.70 -24.41
N SER A 664 -7.39 -13.70 -23.77
CA SER A 664 -7.62 -12.30 -24.12
C SER A 664 -6.33 -11.50 -23.98
N ASN A 665 -6.33 -10.30 -24.51
CA ASN A 665 -5.32 -9.29 -24.26
C ASN A 665 -6.00 -7.97 -23.80
N ILE A 666 -5.22 -6.91 -23.63
CA ILE A 666 -5.74 -5.63 -23.12
C ILE A 666 -6.77 -4.95 -24.04
N SER A 667 -6.91 -5.37 -25.29
CA SER A 667 -7.77 -4.72 -26.29
C SER A 667 -8.70 -5.68 -27.02
N SER A 668 -8.55 -7.00 -26.87
CA SER A 668 -9.35 -7.96 -27.62
C SER A 668 -9.60 -9.27 -26.85
N LEU A 669 -10.72 -9.90 -27.15
CA LEU A 669 -10.98 -11.30 -26.84
C LEU A 669 -10.43 -12.15 -27.99
N THR A 670 -9.82 -13.30 -27.65
CA THR A 670 -9.15 -14.25 -28.51
C THR A 670 -7.82 -13.79 -29.13
N LYS A 671 -6.93 -14.71 -29.50
CA LYS A 671 -5.65 -14.41 -30.18
C LYS A 671 -5.83 -13.88 -31.60
N PRO A 672 -6.69 -14.46 -32.47
CA PRO A 672 -7.19 -13.71 -33.59
C PRO A 672 -8.32 -12.83 -33.05
N THR A 673 -8.17 -11.52 -33.16
CA THR A 673 -9.09 -10.52 -32.56
C THR A 673 -10.52 -10.70 -33.06
N VAL A 674 -11.39 -11.27 -32.24
CA VAL A 674 -12.84 -11.43 -32.53
C VAL A 674 -13.62 -10.23 -32.05
N LEU A 675 -13.33 -9.77 -30.84
CA LEU A 675 -13.91 -8.56 -30.25
C LEU A 675 -12.80 -7.56 -29.95
N MET A 676 -12.83 -6.41 -30.56
CA MET A 676 -12.04 -5.25 -30.21
C MET A 676 -12.83 -4.35 -29.25
N ASN A 677 -12.14 -3.65 -28.38
CA ASN A 677 -12.75 -2.58 -27.62
C ASN A 677 -13.32 -1.53 -28.59
N LEU A 678 -14.63 -1.31 -28.55
CA LEU A 678 -15.36 -0.41 -29.47
C LEU A 678 -15.10 1.08 -29.20
N GLN A 679 -13.99 1.44 -28.59
CA GLN A 679 -13.56 2.83 -28.37
C GLN A 679 -12.61 3.34 -29.47
N GLN A 680 -12.70 2.81 -30.68
CA GLN A 680 -12.07 3.42 -31.87
C GLN A 680 -13.11 3.77 -32.93
#